data_042425af0dee98fefbcaf57a4e38b9b5
#
_entry.id   042425af0dee98fefbcaf57a4e38b9b5
#
_cell.length_a   1.000
_cell.length_b   1.000
_cell.length_c   1.000
_cell.angle_alpha   90.00
_cell.angle_beta   90.00
_cell.angle_gamma   90.00
#
_symmetry.space_group_name_H-M   'P 1'
#
loop_
_entity.id
_entity.type
_entity.pdbx_description
1 polymer ?
#
loop_
_entity_poly.entity_id
_entity_poly.type
_entity_poly.pdbx_seq_one_letter_code
_entity_poly.pdbx_strand_id
1 'polypeptide(L)'
;MSIDVSPLDWFPAISIWNRNDRPINVVRGGRAGAVNAQRLPAWVRKEWHEGNRDGIWNMWQDFDHSVPDWRVVLKIGFPGLKARLEKYARGRDALPRVRNGQDARCPSECDPFYEGLKIAMDAMLAGLDRFIAQGKKNLGGTRSCASAVAQERDPPKRRLEKEIACLERLRSGPPQTAYDMMMFVWLYFFWSEHLDGFQCRSLTELDVFLTPYYDADVAAGRTTEAEFREHLKHFLWQWGSISNYWNQPVGLGGTNADGTSAFNHVSKIILDVMDECNLTTPKFLVKIAPNTPDWAMDKMMDMARRHRSLSFTGEVPLANALKKWQGASDDDCRKAVMTGCYEFQFHDGANQTGVGHVNFLKPIEKMLAEAGGSRSCATADAQERVPPQWEASFPSFKNEYLRRLAATTTRCREIAFEFEKVLADVNPANLMTIATEHALKTRKDGFMNGCPRGNSSAILAVGPGTAVDALLAVKEIVYEKKEMSLAELGKVMAENWKGNETLRLRMLRSKRKWGNNDPEANALGAEVIDCFAAQLNGKPNSRGGIFLASGHCARQFIELGRKTGATPDGRRKGEEMSKNLSPAMGADTEGATALVNTLAASDSTKLPGDYPLDLMLHPSVCAGKKGLEVMKALVQQFHANGGSVIQFTVFSAEELRDAQAHPERYENLQVRVCGWNVRWNDLSKGEQDTYIRRAENIMQAY
;
A
#
# COMPACT_ATOMS: atom_id res chain seq x y z
N MET A 1 -6.93 -29.31 7.60
CA MET A 1 -7.34 -28.43 6.50
C MET A 1 -8.41 -29.18 5.72
N SER A 2 -9.65 -28.70 5.71
CA SER A 2 -10.63 -29.16 4.76
C SER A 2 -10.38 -28.45 3.43
N ILE A 3 -10.18 -29.19 2.38
CA ILE A 3 -10.07 -28.71 1.01
C ILE A 3 -11.45 -28.83 0.41
N ASP A 4 -12.00 -27.73 -0.07
CA ASP A 4 -13.29 -27.71 -0.75
C ASP A 4 -13.05 -27.40 -2.23
N VAL A 5 -13.36 -28.37 -3.09
CA VAL A 5 -13.42 -28.22 -4.53
C VAL A 5 -14.90 -28.37 -4.87
N SER A 6 -15.61 -27.26 -4.78
CA SER A 6 -17.07 -27.24 -4.93
C SER A 6 -17.47 -27.14 -6.40
N PRO A 7 -18.50 -27.91 -6.83
CA PRO A 7 -19.06 -27.71 -8.17
C PRO A 7 -19.81 -26.36 -8.33
N LEU A 8 -19.89 -25.56 -7.28
CA LEU A 8 -20.55 -24.26 -7.28
C LEU A 8 -19.61 -23.09 -7.56
N ASP A 9 -18.30 -23.33 -7.57
CA ASP A 9 -17.29 -22.31 -7.82
C ASP A 9 -16.33 -22.75 -8.94
N TRP A 10 -15.64 -21.79 -9.53
CA TRP A 10 -14.61 -22.01 -10.56
C TRP A 10 -13.20 -22.15 -9.97
N PHE A 11 -13.03 -21.89 -8.69
CA PHE A 11 -11.74 -21.93 -8.01
C PHE A 11 -11.86 -22.71 -6.70
N PRO A 12 -10.84 -23.51 -6.35
CA PRO A 12 -10.88 -24.28 -5.11
C PRO A 12 -10.93 -23.33 -3.91
N ALA A 13 -11.88 -23.55 -3.03
CA ALA A 13 -12.00 -22.85 -1.76
C ALA A 13 -11.35 -23.68 -0.65
N ILE A 14 -10.81 -23.02 0.34
CA ILE A 14 -10.26 -23.64 1.54
C ILE A 14 -10.91 -23.00 2.76
N SER A 15 -11.49 -23.81 3.62
CA SER A 15 -12.18 -23.38 4.83
C SER A 15 -11.32 -22.64 5.85
N ILE A 16 -10.01 -22.51 5.61
CA ILE A 16 -9.06 -21.79 6.46
C ILE A 16 -9.20 -20.25 6.34
N TRP A 17 -9.94 -19.77 5.36
CA TRP A 17 -10.14 -18.33 5.16
C TRP A 17 -10.99 -17.65 6.24
N ASN A 18 -11.42 -18.39 7.26
CA ASN A 18 -12.03 -17.76 8.41
C ASN A 18 -10.98 -16.92 9.16
N ARG A 19 -11.22 -15.61 9.24
CA ARG A 19 -10.33 -14.59 9.84
C ARG A 19 -9.79 -14.96 11.21
N ASN A 20 -10.54 -15.74 11.99
CA ASN A 20 -10.24 -16.04 13.39
C ASN A 20 -9.32 -17.25 13.58
N ASP A 21 -9.17 -18.10 12.55
CA ASP A 21 -8.47 -19.38 12.67
C ASP A 21 -7.20 -19.48 11.83
N ARG A 22 -6.62 -18.35 11.38
CA ARG A 22 -5.43 -18.34 10.55
C ARG A 22 -4.18 -18.71 11.35
N PRO A 23 -3.59 -19.89 11.16
CA PRO A 23 -2.33 -20.25 11.83
C PRO A 23 -1.21 -19.26 11.52
N ILE A 24 -1.23 -18.65 10.33
CA ILE A 24 -0.23 -17.70 9.84
C ILE A 24 -0.34 -16.34 10.51
N ASN A 25 -1.54 -15.84 10.78
CA ASN A 25 -1.71 -14.63 11.59
C ASN A 25 -1.18 -14.80 13.02
N VAL A 26 -1.20 -16.02 13.54
CA VAL A 26 -0.59 -16.35 14.83
C VAL A 26 0.94 -16.29 14.74
N VAL A 27 1.53 -16.71 13.63
CA VAL A 27 2.98 -16.62 13.43
C VAL A 27 3.43 -15.18 13.24
N ARG A 28 2.72 -14.37 12.43
CA ARG A 28 3.06 -12.96 12.18
C ARG A 28 2.69 -12.02 13.33
N GLY A 29 1.48 -12.09 13.84
CA GLY A 29 0.98 -11.12 14.81
C GLY A 29 1.44 -11.35 16.24
N GLY A 30 1.68 -12.61 16.66
CA GLY A 30 2.01 -12.97 18.03
C GLY A 30 3.41 -13.52 18.20
N ARG A 31 3.68 -14.70 17.64
CA ARG A 31 4.96 -15.40 17.88
C ARG A 31 6.14 -14.82 17.12
N ALA A 32 5.98 -14.46 15.84
CA ALA A 32 7.09 -13.90 15.07
C ALA A 32 7.52 -12.55 15.62
N GLY A 33 6.57 -11.68 15.96
CA GLY A 33 6.86 -10.41 16.61
C GLY A 33 7.56 -10.57 17.97
N ALA A 34 7.11 -11.52 18.79
CA ALA A 34 7.72 -11.81 20.09
C ALA A 34 9.13 -12.41 19.95
N VAL A 35 9.33 -13.36 19.03
CA VAL A 35 10.65 -13.97 18.78
C VAL A 35 11.61 -12.96 18.18
N ASN A 36 11.15 -12.11 17.24
CA ASN A 36 11.94 -11.01 16.71
C ASN A 36 12.35 -10.04 17.80
N ALA A 37 11.42 -9.64 18.66
CA ALA A 37 11.71 -8.73 19.76
C ALA A 37 12.81 -9.26 20.69
N GLN A 38 12.89 -10.57 20.91
CA GLN A 38 13.94 -11.19 21.72
C GLN A 38 15.33 -11.13 21.07
N ARG A 39 15.40 -11.15 19.73
CA ARG A 39 16.66 -11.10 18.96
C ARG A 39 17.17 -9.68 18.72
N LEU A 40 16.34 -8.67 18.97
CA LEU A 40 16.73 -7.27 18.79
C LEU A 40 17.64 -6.79 19.91
N PRO A 41 18.60 -5.88 19.65
CA PRO A 41 19.37 -5.18 20.68
C PRO A 41 18.45 -4.50 21.71
N ALA A 42 18.89 -4.47 22.97
CA ALA A 42 18.10 -3.92 24.08
C ALA A 42 17.66 -2.46 23.85
N TRP A 43 18.54 -1.64 23.26
CA TRP A 43 18.24 -0.25 22.95
C TRP A 43 17.15 -0.12 21.86
N VAL A 44 17.16 -1.00 20.85
CA VAL A 44 16.14 -1.03 19.78
C VAL A 44 14.79 -1.35 20.38
N ARG A 45 14.70 -2.40 21.21
CA ARG A 45 13.44 -2.79 21.89
C ARG A 45 12.89 -1.66 22.74
N LYS A 46 13.74 -1.04 23.55
CA LYS A 46 13.35 0.08 24.41
C LYS A 46 12.77 1.23 23.59
N GLU A 47 13.53 1.76 22.66
CA GLU A 47 13.13 2.94 21.89
C GLU A 47 11.96 2.68 20.96
N TRP A 48 11.88 1.50 20.35
CA TRP A 48 10.73 1.08 19.58
C TRP A 48 9.44 1.13 20.38
N HIS A 49 9.43 0.51 21.56
CA HIS A 49 8.24 0.48 22.43
C HIS A 49 7.90 1.87 22.99
N GLU A 50 8.88 2.61 23.45
CA GLU A 50 8.68 3.98 23.94
C GLU A 50 8.13 4.90 22.85
N GLY A 51 8.74 4.90 21.68
CA GLY A 51 8.29 5.74 20.56
C GLY A 51 6.90 5.38 20.04
N ASN A 52 6.56 4.08 19.97
CA ASN A 52 5.21 3.64 19.63
C ASN A 52 4.19 4.03 20.70
N ARG A 53 4.53 3.88 21.99
CA ARG A 53 3.67 4.28 23.10
C ARG A 53 3.41 5.80 23.09
N ASP A 54 4.45 6.58 22.92
CA ASP A 54 4.43 8.03 23.02
C ASP A 54 3.97 8.70 21.71
N GLY A 55 3.71 7.90 20.66
CA GLY A 55 3.23 8.38 19.37
C GLY A 55 4.26 9.17 18.57
N ILE A 56 5.55 8.97 18.82
CA ILE A 56 6.66 9.55 18.04
C ILE A 56 6.70 8.94 16.65
N TRP A 57 6.49 7.66 16.60
CA TRP A 57 6.34 6.84 15.39
C TRP A 57 5.35 5.72 15.62
N ASN A 58 4.99 5.03 14.56
CA ASN A 58 4.42 3.71 14.61
C ASN A 58 5.25 2.79 13.71
N MET A 59 5.96 1.86 14.32
CA MET A 59 6.84 0.92 13.62
C MET A 59 6.35 -0.50 13.85
N TRP A 60 6.37 -1.28 12.78
CA TRP A 60 6.05 -2.70 12.80
C TRP A 60 7.02 -3.49 11.92
N GLN A 61 6.98 -4.80 12.07
CA GLN A 61 7.79 -5.74 11.30
C GLN A 61 6.91 -6.42 10.26
N ASP A 62 6.48 -5.68 9.26
CA ASP A 62 5.67 -6.19 8.16
C ASP A 62 6.38 -5.96 6.82
N PHE A 63 6.56 -7.03 6.04
CA PHE A 63 7.30 -7.02 4.79
C PHE A 63 6.51 -7.74 3.70
N ASP A 64 5.27 -7.36 3.53
CA ASP A 64 4.31 -8.12 2.75
C ASP A 64 4.04 -7.60 1.32
N HIS A 65 4.57 -6.44 0.93
CA HIS A 65 4.44 -5.94 -0.44
C HIS A 65 5.43 -6.62 -1.38
N SER A 66 5.04 -7.79 -1.88
CA SER A 66 5.93 -8.66 -2.66
C SER A 66 5.42 -8.88 -4.08
N VAL A 67 6.36 -8.91 -5.01
CA VAL A 67 6.11 -9.10 -6.43
C VAL A 67 7.08 -10.15 -6.96
N PRO A 68 6.61 -11.34 -7.37
CA PRO A 68 7.46 -12.26 -8.13
C PRO A 68 7.66 -11.75 -9.56
N ASP A 69 8.63 -12.29 -10.26
CA ASP A 69 8.71 -12.08 -11.71
C ASP A 69 7.58 -12.84 -12.43
N TRP A 70 6.41 -12.18 -12.53
CA TRP A 70 5.22 -12.78 -13.15
C TRP A 70 5.45 -13.24 -14.58
N ARG A 71 6.28 -12.53 -15.37
CA ARG A 71 6.60 -12.91 -16.75
C ARG A 71 7.30 -14.25 -16.82
N VAL A 72 8.21 -14.49 -15.90
CA VAL A 72 8.94 -15.78 -15.81
C VAL A 72 8.07 -16.84 -15.14
N VAL A 73 7.43 -16.53 -14.02
CA VAL A 73 6.64 -17.50 -13.25
C VAL A 73 5.48 -18.07 -14.05
N LEU A 74 4.74 -17.23 -14.79
CA LEU A 74 3.68 -17.67 -15.70
C LEU A 74 4.21 -18.52 -16.86
N LYS A 75 5.39 -18.18 -17.39
CA LYS A 75 5.99 -18.90 -18.52
C LYS A 75 6.45 -20.31 -18.17
N ILE A 76 6.95 -20.54 -16.93
CA ILE A 76 7.51 -21.83 -16.53
C ILE A 76 6.55 -22.68 -15.70
N GLY A 77 5.57 -22.08 -15.04
CA GLY A 77 4.60 -22.77 -14.18
C GLY A 77 5.23 -23.42 -12.94
N PHE A 78 4.42 -24.12 -12.15
CA PHE A 78 4.89 -24.81 -10.94
C PHE A 78 5.96 -25.87 -11.21
N PRO A 79 5.83 -26.74 -12.24
CA PRO A 79 6.88 -27.69 -12.58
C PRO A 79 8.20 -27.02 -12.98
N GLY A 80 8.13 -25.90 -13.69
CA GLY A 80 9.32 -25.14 -14.09
C GLY A 80 10.01 -24.47 -12.89
N LEU A 81 9.25 -23.99 -11.90
CA LEU A 81 9.80 -23.51 -10.63
C LEU A 81 10.56 -24.62 -9.91
N LYS A 82 9.99 -25.82 -9.82
CA LYS A 82 10.66 -26.99 -9.24
C LYS A 82 11.95 -27.36 -10.01
N ALA A 83 11.87 -27.45 -11.31
CA ALA A 83 13.03 -27.79 -12.16
C ALA A 83 14.16 -26.75 -12.01
N ARG A 84 13.81 -25.45 -11.93
CA ARG A 84 14.77 -24.37 -11.70
C ARG A 84 15.43 -24.48 -10.32
N LEU A 85 14.66 -24.72 -9.27
CA LEU A 85 15.18 -24.95 -7.92
C LEU A 85 16.15 -26.14 -7.90
N GLU A 86 15.77 -27.29 -8.51
CA GLU A 86 16.63 -28.47 -8.60
C GLU A 86 17.91 -28.23 -9.39
N LYS A 87 17.84 -27.43 -10.49
CA LYS A 87 19.02 -27.03 -11.27
C LYS A 87 20.05 -26.31 -10.39
N TYR A 88 19.63 -25.30 -9.61
CA TYR A 88 20.53 -24.58 -8.74
C TYR A 88 21.01 -25.41 -7.54
N ALA A 89 20.19 -26.30 -7.03
CA ALA A 89 20.58 -27.22 -5.98
C ALA A 89 21.67 -28.22 -6.40
N ARG A 90 21.67 -28.65 -7.69
CA ARG A 90 22.68 -29.58 -8.27
C ARG A 90 23.95 -28.86 -8.72
N GLY A 91 23.87 -27.59 -9.11
CA GLY A 91 24.98 -26.81 -9.68
C GLY A 91 26.05 -26.38 -8.65
N ARG A 92 26.28 -27.15 -7.63
CA ARG A 92 27.17 -26.89 -6.48
C ARG A 92 28.64 -26.69 -6.82
N ASP A 93 29.11 -27.21 -7.95
CA ASP A 93 30.54 -27.31 -8.21
C ASP A 93 31.15 -26.03 -8.81
N ALA A 94 30.36 -24.99 -9.08
CA ALA A 94 30.80 -23.82 -9.84
C ALA A 94 31.08 -22.55 -9.03
N LEU A 95 30.83 -22.49 -7.72
CA LEU A 95 31.13 -21.31 -6.90
C LEU A 95 32.16 -21.57 -5.82
N PRO A 96 33.15 -20.64 -5.63
CA PRO A 96 34.17 -20.79 -4.60
C PRO A 96 33.51 -20.85 -3.21
N ARG A 97 33.91 -21.85 -2.40
CA ARG A 97 33.49 -21.95 -1.00
C ARG A 97 34.03 -20.74 -0.23
N VAL A 98 33.13 -19.86 0.20
CA VAL A 98 33.50 -18.87 1.23
C VAL A 98 33.65 -19.65 2.54
N ARG A 99 34.91 -19.94 2.90
CA ARG A 99 35.27 -20.53 4.18
C ARG A 99 35.11 -19.47 5.28
N ASN A 100 33.96 -19.41 5.91
CA ASN A 100 33.86 -18.87 7.26
C ASN A 100 34.08 -20.02 8.24
N GLY A 101 35.12 -19.91 9.05
CA GLY A 101 35.80 -20.97 9.76
C GLY A 101 35.10 -21.62 10.95
N GLN A 102 33.79 -21.85 10.97
CA GLN A 102 33.12 -22.48 12.11
C GLN A 102 32.08 -23.59 11.80
N ASP A 103 31.83 -23.99 10.55
CA ASP A 103 30.93 -25.14 10.30
C ASP A 103 31.55 -26.21 9.39
N ALA A 104 32.42 -27.03 10.00
CA ALA A 104 33.04 -28.17 9.35
C ALA A 104 32.32 -29.51 9.66
N ARG A 105 31.00 -29.51 9.90
CA ARG A 105 30.25 -30.74 10.24
C ARG A 105 28.90 -30.86 9.52
N CYS A 106 28.81 -30.53 8.25
CA CYS A 106 27.69 -31.00 7.45
C CYS A 106 28.18 -32.05 6.45
N PRO A 107 27.53 -33.23 6.35
CA PRO A 107 27.85 -34.21 5.32
C PRO A 107 27.75 -33.56 3.95
N SER A 108 28.63 -33.93 3.04
CA SER A 108 28.87 -33.28 1.74
C SER A 108 27.72 -33.34 0.71
N GLU A 109 26.50 -33.74 1.07
CA GLU A 109 25.45 -34.09 0.13
C GLU A 109 24.18 -33.19 0.17
N CYS A 110 23.92 -32.39 1.24
CA CYS A 110 22.71 -31.57 1.33
C CYS A 110 23.02 -30.14 1.73
N ASP A 111 22.55 -29.17 0.95
CA ASP A 111 22.57 -27.76 1.30
C ASP A 111 21.26 -27.37 1.98
N PRO A 112 21.25 -27.01 3.29
CA PRO A 112 20.04 -26.71 4.04
C PRO A 112 19.16 -25.64 3.39
N PHE A 113 19.75 -24.68 2.70
CA PHE A 113 19.00 -23.64 1.97
C PHE A 113 18.12 -24.23 0.89
N TYR A 114 18.68 -25.05 0.01
CA TYR A 114 17.90 -25.69 -1.07
C TYR A 114 16.98 -26.80 -0.56
N GLU A 115 17.37 -27.52 0.48
CA GLU A 115 16.51 -28.57 1.07
C GLU A 115 15.24 -27.98 1.68
N GLY A 116 15.33 -26.86 2.40
CA GLY A 116 14.13 -26.15 2.90
C GLY A 116 13.21 -25.71 1.78
N LEU A 117 13.76 -25.16 0.69
CA LEU A 117 12.97 -24.74 -0.47
C LEU A 117 12.35 -25.93 -1.22
N LYS A 118 13.05 -27.10 -1.31
CA LYS A 118 12.47 -28.32 -1.89
C LYS A 118 11.29 -28.83 -1.09
N ILE A 119 11.39 -28.83 0.24
CA ILE A 119 10.28 -29.21 1.13
C ILE A 119 9.05 -28.32 0.87
N ALA A 120 9.25 -27.00 0.79
CA ALA A 120 8.18 -26.07 0.48
C ALA A 120 7.55 -26.32 -0.90
N MET A 121 8.38 -26.54 -1.92
CA MET A 121 7.94 -26.81 -3.29
C MET A 121 7.17 -28.13 -3.40
N ASP A 122 7.66 -29.17 -2.75
CA ASP A 122 7.00 -30.49 -2.73
C ASP A 122 5.67 -30.44 -1.97
N ALA A 123 5.59 -29.67 -0.89
CA ALA A 123 4.35 -29.42 -0.17
C ALA A 123 3.30 -28.71 -1.03
N MET A 124 3.71 -27.72 -1.84
CA MET A 124 2.82 -27.06 -2.82
C MET A 124 2.27 -28.05 -3.84
N LEU A 125 3.12 -28.86 -4.46
CA LEU A 125 2.72 -29.82 -5.47
C LEU A 125 1.83 -30.91 -4.88
N ALA A 126 2.13 -31.40 -3.69
CA ALA A 126 1.28 -32.33 -2.95
C ALA A 126 -0.09 -31.71 -2.60
N GLY A 127 -0.12 -30.42 -2.30
CA GLY A 127 -1.37 -29.66 -2.10
C GLY A 127 -2.21 -29.65 -3.39
N LEU A 128 -1.58 -29.39 -4.53
CA LEU A 128 -2.24 -29.41 -5.83
C LEU A 128 -2.79 -30.81 -6.17
N ASP A 129 -2.03 -31.86 -5.89
CA ASP A 129 -2.48 -33.26 -6.06
C ASP A 129 -3.71 -33.56 -5.18
N ARG A 130 -3.79 -32.97 -3.96
CA ARG A 130 -4.97 -33.09 -3.08
C ARG A 130 -6.19 -32.35 -3.62
N PHE A 131 -6.03 -31.17 -4.22
CA PHE A 131 -7.12 -30.47 -4.89
C PHE A 131 -7.69 -31.31 -6.03
N ILE A 132 -6.82 -31.87 -6.89
CA ILE A 132 -7.22 -32.75 -7.99
C ILE A 132 -7.96 -33.98 -7.46
N ALA A 133 -7.43 -34.66 -6.45
CA ALA A 133 -8.04 -35.84 -5.86
C ALA A 133 -9.41 -35.55 -5.24
N GLN A 134 -9.56 -34.44 -4.52
CA GLN A 134 -10.84 -34.04 -3.95
C GLN A 134 -11.87 -33.69 -5.02
N GLY A 135 -11.46 -32.96 -6.07
CA GLY A 135 -12.32 -32.66 -7.21
C GLY A 135 -12.84 -33.94 -7.89
N LYS A 136 -11.95 -34.90 -8.17
CA LYS A 136 -12.33 -36.20 -8.72
C LYS A 136 -13.29 -37.00 -7.82
N LYS A 137 -13.06 -36.98 -6.52
CA LYS A 137 -13.95 -37.60 -5.54
C LYS A 137 -15.34 -36.94 -5.56
N ASN A 138 -15.41 -35.62 -5.59
CA ASN A 138 -16.67 -34.89 -5.66
C ASN A 138 -17.40 -35.17 -6.98
N LEU A 139 -16.67 -35.23 -8.10
CA LEU A 139 -17.23 -35.59 -9.39
C LEU A 139 -17.82 -36.98 -9.40
N GLY A 140 -17.16 -38.00 -8.79
CA GLY A 140 -17.64 -39.36 -8.65
C GLY A 140 -18.82 -39.51 -7.68
N GLY A 141 -18.97 -38.59 -6.72
CA GLY A 141 -20.06 -38.56 -5.74
C GLY A 141 -21.36 -37.93 -6.27
N THR A 142 -21.31 -37.19 -7.38
CA THR A 142 -22.51 -36.67 -8.07
C THR A 142 -23.18 -37.86 -8.75
N ARG A 143 -24.12 -38.52 -8.03
CA ARG A 143 -24.85 -39.68 -8.56
C ARG A 143 -25.58 -39.28 -9.84
N SER A 144 -25.32 -40.08 -10.88
CA SER A 144 -26.07 -40.12 -12.14
C SER A 144 -27.56 -40.43 -11.86
N CYS A 145 -28.36 -39.42 -11.73
CA CYS A 145 -29.81 -39.51 -11.84
C CYS A 145 -30.26 -38.60 -12.98
N ALA A 146 -29.89 -38.95 -14.21
CA ALA A 146 -30.50 -38.37 -15.39
C ALA A 146 -30.05 -39.07 -16.67
N SER A 147 -30.92 -39.13 -17.67
CA SER A 147 -30.67 -39.60 -19.03
C SER A 147 -29.49 -38.80 -19.67
N ALA A 148 -28.81 -39.43 -20.67
CA ALA A 148 -27.66 -38.85 -21.38
C ALA A 148 -27.89 -37.36 -21.84
N VAL A 149 -29.12 -36.98 -22.15
CA VAL A 149 -29.52 -35.61 -22.52
C VAL A 149 -29.49 -34.63 -21.35
N ALA A 150 -29.60 -35.12 -20.10
CA ALA A 150 -29.49 -34.27 -18.90
C ALA A 150 -28.02 -34.09 -18.49
N GLN A 151 -27.12 -34.99 -18.87
CA GLN A 151 -25.66 -34.86 -18.58
C GLN A 151 -25.00 -33.71 -19.33
N GLU A 152 -25.48 -33.35 -20.54
CA GLU A 152 -25.00 -32.16 -21.27
C GLU A 152 -25.45 -30.84 -20.64
N ARG A 153 -26.42 -30.87 -19.71
CA ARG A 153 -27.06 -29.69 -19.09
C ARG A 153 -26.80 -29.54 -17.59
N ASP A 154 -25.81 -30.27 -17.03
CA ASP A 154 -25.45 -30.12 -15.60
C ASP A 154 -24.29 -29.09 -15.44
N PRO A 155 -24.59 -27.79 -15.23
CA PRO A 155 -23.58 -26.75 -15.08
C PRO A 155 -22.56 -27.01 -13.96
N PRO A 156 -22.96 -27.50 -12.77
CA PRO A 156 -22.02 -27.81 -11.69
C PRO A 156 -21.01 -28.92 -12.05
N LYS A 157 -21.44 -29.96 -12.73
CA LYS A 157 -20.57 -31.05 -13.15
C LYS A 157 -19.54 -30.59 -14.19
N ARG A 158 -19.98 -29.84 -15.18
CA ARG A 158 -19.11 -29.25 -16.22
C ARG A 158 -18.08 -28.29 -15.63
N ARG A 159 -18.46 -27.48 -14.64
CA ARG A 159 -17.54 -26.59 -13.91
C ARG A 159 -16.45 -27.39 -13.24
N LEU A 160 -16.82 -28.41 -12.46
CA LEU A 160 -15.89 -29.26 -11.73
C LEU A 160 -14.94 -30.03 -12.65
N GLU A 161 -15.43 -30.55 -13.79
CA GLU A 161 -14.60 -31.17 -14.82
C GLU A 161 -13.57 -30.18 -15.38
N LYS A 162 -13.99 -28.95 -15.69
CA LYS A 162 -13.10 -27.89 -16.20
C LYS A 162 -12.06 -27.46 -15.17
N GLU A 163 -12.45 -27.36 -13.90
CA GLU A 163 -11.56 -27.05 -12.79
C GLU A 163 -10.49 -28.14 -12.60
N ILE A 164 -10.90 -29.42 -12.55
CA ILE A 164 -9.98 -30.55 -12.44
C ILE A 164 -8.99 -30.56 -13.61
N ALA A 165 -9.48 -30.42 -14.84
CA ALA A 165 -8.62 -30.39 -16.03
C ALA A 165 -7.62 -29.23 -16.01
N CYS A 166 -8.02 -28.05 -15.50
CA CYS A 166 -7.13 -26.92 -15.30
C CYS A 166 -6.03 -27.25 -14.27
N LEU A 167 -6.39 -27.78 -13.11
CA LEU A 167 -5.45 -28.16 -12.06
C LEU A 167 -4.45 -29.22 -12.55
N GLU A 168 -4.89 -30.21 -13.35
CA GLU A 168 -4.03 -31.22 -13.95
C GLU A 168 -3.02 -30.63 -14.97
N ARG A 169 -3.47 -29.65 -15.79
CA ARG A 169 -2.55 -28.92 -16.69
C ARG A 169 -1.51 -28.15 -15.88
N LEU A 170 -1.92 -27.40 -14.85
CA LEU A 170 -1.01 -26.65 -13.99
C LEU A 170 -0.06 -27.54 -13.18
N ARG A 171 -0.48 -28.76 -12.87
CA ARG A 171 0.37 -29.77 -12.21
C ARG A 171 1.47 -30.29 -13.14
N SER A 172 1.25 -30.30 -14.45
CA SER A 172 2.15 -30.85 -15.47
C SER A 172 2.92 -29.79 -16.28
N GLY A 173 2.47 -28.53 -16.31
CA GLY A 173 3.07 -27.48 -17.12
C GLY A 173 2.68 -26.05 -16.74
N PRO A 174 3.07 -25.06 -17.55
CA PRO A 174 2.62 -23.69 -17.41
C PRO A 174 1.16 -23.50 -17.82
N PRO A 175 0.52 -22.37 -17.46
CA PRO A 175 -0.81 -22.00 -17.96
C PRO A 175 -0.90 -22.05 -19.48
N GLN A 176 -2.00 -22.58 -20.01
CA GLN A 176 -2.25 -22.73 -21.46
C GLN A 176 -3.48 -21.94 -21.92
N THR A 177 -4.38 -21.60 -21.00
CA THR A 177 -5.62 -20.87 -21.27
C THR A 177 -5.74 -19.65 -20.34
N ALA A 178 -6.64 -18.73 -20.65
CA ALA A 178 -6.94 -17.59 -19.76
C ALA A 178 -7.44 -18.07 -18.39
N TYR A 179 -8.23 -19.15 -18.36
CA TYR A 179 -8.68 -19.74 -17.10
C TYR A 179 -7.52 -20.38 -16.31
N ASP A 180 -6.59 -21.05 -16.98
CA ASP A 180 -5.39 -21.59 -16.33
C ASP A 180 -4.52 -20.48 -15.73
N MET A 181 -4.38 -19.36 -16.45
CA MET A 181 -3.60 -18.21 -15.95
C MET A 181 -4.23 -17.63 -14.66
N MET A 182 -5.53 -17.42 -14.65
CA MET A 182 -6.24 -16.96 -13.47
C MET A 182 -6.12 -17.95 -12.31
N MET A 183 -6.29 -19.25 -12.56
CA MET A 183 -6.13 -20.32 -11.57
C MET A 183 -4.70 -20.37 -11.03
N PHE A 184 -3.69 -20.25 -11.88
CA PHE A 184 -2.29 -20.23 -11.47
C PHE A 184 -1.99 -19.06 -10.53
N VAL A 185 -2.45 -17.83 -10.85
CA VAL A 185 -2.27 -16.66 -10.02
C VAL A 185 -2.96 -16.83 -8.67
N TRP A 186 -4.20 -17.34 -8.68
CA TRP A 186 -4.95 -17.66 -7.47
C TRP A 186 -4.19 -18.64 -6.56
N LEU A 187 -3.72 -19.77 -7.12
CA LEU A 187 -2.96 -20.79 -6.39
C LEU A 187 -1.62 -20.23 -5.89
N TYR A 188 -0.94 -19.41 -6.69
CA TYR A 188 0.30 -18.77 -6.27
C TYR A 188 0.06 -17.85 -5.05
N PHE A 189 -0.99 -17.05 -5.07
CA PHE A 189 -1.35 -16.20 -3.93
C PHE A 189 -1.75 -17.02 -2.71
N PHE A 190 -2.48 -18.08 -2.92
CA PHE A 190 -2.83 -19.01 -1.86
C PHE A 190 -1.57 -19.58 -1.18
N TRP A 191 -0.64 -20.11 -1.97
CA TRP A 191 0.61 -20.64 -1.43
C TRP A 191 1.49 -19.56 -0.79
N SER A 192 1.59 -18.39 -1.37
CA SER A 192 2.31 -17.24 -0.83
C SER A 192 1.79 -16.85 0.56
N GLU A 193 0.47 -16.86 0.77
CA GLU A 193 -0.14 -16.65 2.09
C GLU A 193 0.28 -17.71 3.11
N HIS A 194 0.28 -18.99 2.69
CA HIS A 194 0.49 -20.11 3.59
C HIS A 194 1.97 -20.43 3.87
N LEU A 195 2.85 -20.21 2.90
CA LEU A 195 4.28 -20.50 3.03
C LEU A 195 5.08 -19.29 3.52
N ASP A 196 4.81 -18.11 2.95
CA ASP A 196 5.58 -16.91 3.22
C ASP A 196 4.83 -15.96 4.16
N GLY A 197 3.52 -16.18 4.36
CA GLY A 197 2.67 -15.36 5.20
C GLY A 197 2.42 -13.95 4.64
N PHE A 198 2.48 -13.74 3.34
CA PHE A 198 2.22 -12.45 2.71
C PHE A 198 0.77 -12.05 2.80
N GLN A 199 0.51 -10.78 3.14
CA GLN A 199 -0.83 -10.23 3.20
C GLN A 199 -1.17 -9.37 1.99
N CYS A 200 -0.16 -8.73 1.36
CA CYS A 200 -0.36 -7.84 0.23
C CYS A 200 0.46 -8.33 -0.97
N ARG A 201 -0.21 -9.00 -1.88
CA ARG A 201 0.36 -9.58 -3.10
C ARG A 201 -0.12 -8.78 -4.29
N SER A 202 0.76 -8.50 -5.22
CA SER A 202 0.45 -7.62 -6.33
C SER A 202 0.57 -8.35 -7.67
N LEU A 203 -0.44 -8.15 -8.51
CA LEU A 203 -0.40 -8.50 -9.91
C LEU A 203 -0.69 -7.25 -10.71
N THR A 204 0.29 -6.71 -11.39
CA THR A 204 0.08 -5.62 -12.34
C THR A 204 0.04 -6.14 -13.76
N GLU A 205 -0.44 -5.30 -14.67
CA GLU A 205 -0.56 -5.68 -16.08
C GLU A 205 -1.45 -6.92 -16.30
N LEU A 206 -2.52 -7.08 -15.49
CA LEU A 206 -3.47 -8.19 -15.63
C LEU A 206 -4.04 -8.27 -17.05
N ASP A 207 -4.34 -7.14 -17.65
CA ASP A 207 -4.79 -7.01 -19.02
C ASP A 207 -3.74 -7.50 -20.02
N VAL A 208 -2.48 -7.09 -19.85
CA VAL A 208 -1.37 -7.52 -20.72
C VAL A 208 -1.14 -9.03 -20.61
N PHE A 209 -1.18 -9.58 -19.40
CA PHE A 209 -0.96 -11.02 -19.21
C PHE A 209 -2.13 -11.87 -19.68
N LEU A 210 -3.38 -11.42 -19.52
CA LEU A 210 -4.55 -12.19 -19.96
C LEU A 210 -4.80 -12.14 -21.46
N THR A 211 -4.48 -11.03 -22.12
CA THR A 211 -4.79 -10.82 -23.55
C THR A 211 -4.32 -11.95 -24.45
N PRO A 212 -3.06 -12.41 -24.44
CA PRO A 212 -2.61 -13.45 -25.35
C PRO A 212 -3.31 -14.80 -25.11
N TYR A 213 -3.67 -15.11 -23.88
CA TYR A 213 -4.42 -16.34 -23.57
C TYR A 213 -5.88 -16.21 -24.02
N TYR A 214 -6.53 -15.09 -23.75
CA TYR A 214 -7.91 -14.84 -24.14
C TYR A 214 -8.07 -14.90 -25.66
N ASP A 215 -7.21 -14.19 -26.40
CA ASP A 215 -7.26 -14.16 -27.86
C ASP A 215 -7.04 -15.56 -28.48
N ALA A 216 -6.07 -16.33 -27.94
CA ALA A 216 -5.85 -17.69 -28.37
C ALA A 216 -7.02 -18.63 -28.03
N ASP A 217 -7.68 -18.42 -26.90
CA ASP A 217 -8.85 -19.22 -26.49
C ASP A 217 -10.06 -18.93 -27.35
N VAL A 218 -10.32 -17.66 -27.66
CA VAL A 218 -11.42 -17.24 -28.56
C VAL A 218 -11.16 -17.75 -29.98
N ALA A 219 -9.95 -17.56 -30.51
CA ALA A 219 -9.59 -18.01 -31.86
C ALA A 219 -9.71 -19.54 -32.03
N ALA A 220 -9.44 -20.29 -30.96
CA ALA A 220 -9.57 -21.75 -30.95
C ALA A 220 -10.97 -22.25 -30.55
N GLY A 221 -11.93 -21.38 -30.30
CA GLY A 221 -13.28 -21.73 -29.83
C GLY A 221 -13.33 -22.40 -28.45
N ARG A 222 -12.27 -22.23 -27.61
CA ARG A 222 -12.19 -22.81 -26.26
C ARG A 222 -12.99 -22.02 -25.22
N THR A 223 -13.26 -20.74 -25.48
CA THR A 223 -14.07 -19.86 -24.62
C THR A 223 -14.85 -18.84 -25.43
N THR A 224 -15.89 -18.29 -24.82
CA THR A 224 -16.63 -17.12 -25.31
C THR A 224 -16.36 -15.95 -24.38
N GLU A 225 -16.66 -14.71 -24.82
CA GLU A 225 -16.57 -13.55 -23.93
C GLU A 225 -17.44 -13.72 -22.69
N ALA A 226 -18.64 -14.25 -22.82
CA ALA A 226 -19.55 -14.51 -21.70
C ALA A 226 -18.94 -15.46 -20.66
N GLU A 227 -18.34 -16.56 -21.09
CA GLU A 227 -17.67 -17.52 -20.22
C GLU A 227 -16.39 -16.93 -19.61
N PHE A 228 -15.62 -16.17 -20.37
CA PHE A 228 -14.44 -15.47 -19.84
C PHE A 228 -14.83 -14.43 -18.77
N ARG A 229 -15.88 -13.66 -18.98
CA ARG A 229 -16.43 -12.72 -17.99
C ARG A 229 -16.87 -13.45 -16.72
N GLU A 230 -17.49 -14.62 -16.84
CA GLU A 230 -17.87 -15.42 -15.66
C GLU A 230 -16.63 -15.88 -14.88
N HIS A 231 -15.61 -16.42 -15.54
CA HIS A 231 -14.37 -16.79 -14.88
C HIS A 231 -13.69 -15.60 -14.20
N LEU A 232 -13.68 -14.45 -14.87
CA LEU A 232 -13.09 -13.22 -14.34
C LEU A 232 -13.85 -12.71 -13.11
N LYS A 233 -15.20 -12.77 -13.11
CA LYS A 233 -16.02 -12.41 -11.93
C LYS A 233 -15.65 -13.28 -10.73
N HIS A 234 -15.58 -14.59 -10.92
CA HIS A 234 -15.20 -15.53 -9.85
C HIS A 234 -13.75 -15.32 -9.40
N PHE A 235 -12.83 -15.07 -10.32
CA PHE A 235 -11.44 -14.78 -9.99
C PHE A 235 -11.30 -13.51 -9.12
N LEU A 236 -11.95 -12.42 -9.50
CA LEU A 236 -11.93 -11.19 -8.73
C LEU A 236 -12.64 -11.34 -7.38
N TRP A 237 -13.73 -12.10 -7.35
CA TRP A 237 -14.46 -12.39 -6.11
C TRP A 237 -13.61 -13.24 -5.15
N GLN A 238 -12.94 -14.29 -5.63
CA GLN A 238 -12.00 -15.09 -4.85
C GLN A 238 -10.85 -14.23 -4.29
N TRP A 239 -10.36 -13.30 -5.08
CA TRP A 239 -9.38 -12.33 -4.61
C TRP A 239 -9.90 -11.50 -3.43
N GLY A 240 -11.16 -11.09 -3.50
CA GLY A 240 -11.86 -10.41 -2.42
C GLY A 240 -12.10 -11.27 -1.19
N SER A 241 -12.27 -12.59 -1.35
CA SER A 241 -12.48 -13.54 -0.27
C SER A 241 -11.24 -13.71 0.63
N ILE A 242 -10.05 -13.42 0.12
CA ILE A 242 -8.84 -13.24 0.92
C ILE A 242 -8.98 -11.94 1.72
N SER A 243 -9.90 -11.93 2.64
CA SER A 243 -10.20 -10.79 3.45
C SER A 243 -9.00 -10.37 4.29
N ASN A 244 -8.20 -9.45 3.78
CA ASN A 244 -7.30 -8.68 4.61
C ASN A 244 -7.74 -7.21 4.63
N TYR A 245 -7.29 -6.52 5.66
CA TYR A 245 -7.65 -5.12 5.89
C TYR A 245 -7.17 -4.19 4.75
N TRP A 246 -6.05 -4.53 4.09
CA TRP A 246 -5.36 -3.66 3.14
C TRP A 246 -5.83 -3.79 1.70
N ASN A 247 -6.70 -4.75 1.39
CA ASN A 247 -7.14 -5.13 0.05
C ASN A 247 -5.98 -5.49 -0.91
N GLN A 248 -6.19 -6.44 -1.78
CA GLN A 248 -5.17 -6.89 -2.74
C GLN A 248 -5.12 -5.94 -3.94
N PRO A 249 -3.92 -5.49 -4.37
CA PRO A 249 -3.81 -4.65 -5.56
C PRO A 249 -3.77 -5.46 -6.86
N VAL A 250 -4.48 -4.94 -7.87
CA VAL A 250 -4.40 -5.37 -9.27
C VAL A 250 -4.09 -4.17 -10.14
N GLY A 251 -3.16 -4.30 -11.08
CA GLY A 251 -2.78 -3.21 -11.98
C GLY A 251 -3.22 -3.44 -13.42
N LEU A 252 -3.55 -2.34 -14.10
CA LEU A 252 -3.87 -2.29 -15.53
C LEU A 252 -3.15 -1.14 -16.20
N GLY A 253 -2.99 -1.21 -17.52
CA GLY A 253 -2.57 -0.11 -18.38
C GLY A 253 -1.07 0.19 -18.34
N GLY A 254 -0.71 1.40 -18.71
CA GLY A 254 0.66 1.84 -18.95
C GLY A 254 1.03 1.82 -20.42
N THR A 255 2.33 1.73 -20.72
CA THR A 255 2.88 1.77 -22.08
C THR A 255 3.58 0.47 -22.44
N ASN A 256 3.29 -0.08 -23.63
CA ASN A 256 3.97 -1.23 -24.22
C ASN A 256 5.40 -0.87 -24.68
N ALA A 257 6.21 -1.91 -24.97
CA ALA A 257 7.59 -1.73 -25.43
C ALA A 257 7.71 -0.96 -26.76
N ASP A 258 6.68 -1.05 -27.61
CA ASP A 258 6.59 -0.32 -28.90
C ASP A 258 6.07 1.12 -28.77
N GLY A 259 5.81 1.58 -27.54
CA GLY A 259 5.26 2.92 -27.26
C GLY A 259 3.75 3.05 -27.38
N THR A 260 3.03 1.97 -27.73
CA THR A 260 1.55 1.97 -27.74
C THR A 260 0.98 1.87 -26.33
N SER A 261 -0.29 2.21 -26.15
CA SER A 261 -0.97 2.02 -24.88
C SER A 261 -1.12 0.52 -24.55
N ALA A 262 -0.93 0.15 -23.31
CA ALA A 262 -1.21 -1.20 -22.80
C ALA A 262 -2.72 -1.45 -22.59
N PHE A 263 -3.53 -0.39 -22.49
CA PHE A 263 -4.99 -0.55 -22.45
C PHE A 263 -5.52 -1.12 -23.78
N ASN A 264 -6.20 -2.25 -23.69
CA ASN A 264 -6.68 -3.03 -24.82
C ASN A 264 -8.13 -3.52 -24.63
N HIS A 265 -8.63 -4.38 -25.52
CA HIS A 265 -10.00 -4.91 -25.43
C HIS A 265 -10.23 -5.75 -24.16
N VAL A 266 -9.21 -6.47 -23.65
CA VAL A 266 -9.31 -7.22 -22.39
C VAL A 266 -9.34 -6.26 -21.20
N SER A 267 -8.60 -5.15 -21.24
CA SER A 267 -8.72 -4.09 -20.22
C SER A 267 -10.16 -3.59 -20.11
N LYS A 268 -10.87 -3.42 -21.25
CA LYS A 268 -12.26 -3.00 -21.27
C LYS A 268 -13.16 -4.03 -20.56
N ILE A 269 -12.99 -5.32 -20.87
CA ILE A 269 -13.74 -6.40 -20.22
C ILE A 269 -13.48 -6.41 -18.70
N ILE A 270 -12.22 -6.26 -18.28
CA ILE A 270 -11.85 -6.23 -16.86
C ILE A 270 -12.52 -5.05 -16.15
N LEU A 271 -12.46 -3.84 -16.72
CA LEU A 271 -13.09 -2.65 -16.16
C LEU A 271 -14.62 -2.79 -16.07
N ASP A 272 -15.25 -3.38 -17.09
CA ASP A 272 -16.69 -3.64 -17.07
C ASP A 272 -17.09 -4.64 -15.99
N VAL A 273 -16.35 -5.75 -15.85
CA VAL A 273 -16.60 -6.75 -14.81
C VAL A 273 -16.36 -6.19 -13.41
N MET A 274 -15.29 -5.40 -13.22
CA MET A 274 -15.05 -4.71 -11.95
C MET A 274 -16.19 -3.77 -11.57
N ASP A 275 -16.69 -3.00 -12.54
CA ASP A 275 -17.79 -2.06 -12.35
C ASP A 275 -19.09 -2.78 -11.95
N GLU A 276 -19.41 -3.87 -12.66
CA GLU A 276 -20.57 -4.73 -12.37
C GLU A 276 -20.52 -5.35 -10.97
N CYS A 277 -19.36 -5.90 -10.59
CA CYS A 277 -19.20 -6.61 -9.32
C CYS A 277 -19.15 -5.67 -8.11
N ASN A 278 -18.75 -4.43 -8.29
CA ASN A 278 -18.63 -3.42 -7.21
C ASN A 278 -17.91 -3.94 -5.95
N LEU A 279 -16.77 -4.61 -6.14
CA LEU A 279 -15.99 -5.19 -5.05
C LEU A 279 -15.09 -4.12 -4.39
N THR A 280 -14.90 -4.22 -3.08
CA THR A 280 -13.87 -3.44 -2.37
C THR A 280 -12.47 -3.99 -2.65
N THR A 281 -12.36 -5.30 -2.83
CA THR A 281 -11.15 -6.04 -3.17
C THR A 281 -11.40 -6.92 -4.39
N PRO A 282 -10.49 -6.96 -5.38
CA PRO A 282 -9.21 -6.24 -5.43
C PRO A 282 -9.39 -4.73 -5.60
N LYS A 283 -8.39 -3.94 -5.12
CA LYS A 283 -8.26 -2.54 -5.49
C LYS A 283 -7.50 -2.42 -6.80
N PHE A 284 -7.99 -1.59 -7.71
CA PHE A 284 -7.38 -1.41 -9.02
C PHE A 284 -6.44 -0.20 -9.01
N LEU A 285 -5.18 -0.46 -9.32
CA LEU A 285 -4.14 0.54 -9.52
C LEU A 285 -3.93 0.69 -11.02
N VAL A 286 -4.42 1.78 -11.61
CA VAL A 286 -4.33 1.98 -13.06
C VAL A 286 -3.13 2.86 -13.39
N LYS A 287 -2.28 2.39 -14.29
CA LYS A 287 -1.09 3.12 -14.74
C LYS A 287 -1.49 4.05 -15.88
N ILE A 288 -1.46 5.35 -15.61
CA ILE A 288 -1.81 6.40 -16.55
C ILE A 288 -0.56 6.91 -17.24
N ALA A 289 -0.54 6.77 -18.55
CA ALA A 289 0.52 7.25 -19.44
C ALA A 289 -0.01 8.38 -20.34
N PRO A 290 0.87 9.17 -20.96
CA PRO A 290 0.43 10.22 -21.91
C PRO A 290 -0.41 9.70 -23.08
N ASN A 291 -0.24 8.42 -23.45
CA ASN A 291 -0.97 7.73 -24.52
C ASN A 291 -2.17 6.90 -24.03
N THR A 292 -2.61 7.09 -22.78
CA THR A 292 -3.82 6.42 -22.27
C THR A 292 -5.03 6.81 -23.10
N PRO A 293 -5.79 5.85 -23.66
CA PRO A 293 -6.91 6.15 -24.54
C PRO A 293 -8.06 6.87 -23.83
N ASP A 294 -8.73 7.79 -24.53
CA ASP A 294 -9.86 8.55 -23.98
C ASP A 294 -10.98 7.65 -23.45
N TRP A 295 -11.31 6.55 -24.16
CA TRP A 295 -12.33 5.61 -23.69
C TRP A 295 -12.02 5.00 -22.33
N ALA A 296 -10.74 4.72 -22.08
CA ALA A 296 -10.30 4.15 -20.79
C ALA A 296 -10.38 5.21 -19.71
N MET A 297 -9.91 6.44 -19.99
CA MET A 297 -10.03 7.56 -19.06
C MET A 297 -11.50 7.85 -18.72
N ASP A 298 -12.39 7.93 -19.73
CA ASP A 298 -13.82 8.18 -19.53
C ASP A 298 -14.46 7.10 -18.65
N LYS A 299 -14.20 5.83 -18.95
CA LYS A 299 -14.72 4.70 -18.15
C LYS A 299 -14.23 4.76 -16.72
N MET A 300 -12.94 4.99 -16.52
CA MET A 300 -12.34 5.01 -15.18
C MET A 300 -12.80 6.22 -14.35
N MET A 301 -12.98 7.40 -14.97
CA MET A 301 -13.54 8.57 -14.27
C MET A 301 -15.01 8.33 -13.88
N ASP A 302 -15.79 7.72 -14.77
CA ASP A 302 -17.19 7.36 -14.47
C ASP A 302 -17.27 6.34 -13.32
N MET A 303 -16.39 5.35 -13.30
CA MET A 303 -16.27 4.40 -12.21
C MET A 303 -15.85 5.08 -10.90
N ALA A 304 -14.85 5.97 -10.93
CA ALA A 304 -14.35 6.67 -9.75
C ALA A 304 -15.42 7.56 -9.11
N ARG A 305 -16.21 8.32 -9.89
CA ARG A 305 -17.31 9.14 -9.33
C ARG A 305 -18.44 8.31 -8.76
N ARG A 306 -18.54 7.02 -9.09
CA ARG A 306 -19.47 6.03 -8.52
C ARG A 306 -18.83 5.15 -7.46
N HIS A 307 -17.74 5.63 -6.84
CA HIS A 307 -17.07 5.01 -5.68
C HIS A 307 -16.40 3.66 -5.94
N ARG A 308 -16.08 3.34 -7.20
CA ARG A 308 -15.31 2.11 -7.49
C ARG A 308 -13.88 2.23 -6.99
N SER A 309 -13.29 1.10 -6.60
CA SER A 309 -11.97 1.04 -5.96
C SER A 309 -10.82 1.24 -6.97
N LEU A 310 -10.57 2.50 -7.37
CA LEU A 310 -9.55 2.90 -8.33
C LEU A 310 -8.54 3.88 -7.73
N SER A 311 -7.25 3.74 -8.08
CA SER A 311 -6.20 4.74 -7.91
C SER A 311 -5.49 4.94 -9.24
N PHE A 312 -5.14 6.19 -9.56
CA PHE A 312 -4.52 6.59 -10.81
C PHE A 312 -3.04 6.88 -10.59
N THR A 313 -2.18 6.00 -11.09
CA THR A 313 -0.72 6.10 -10.95
C THR A 313 -0.11 6.66 -12.23
N GLY A 314 0.61 7.77 -12.13
CA GLY A 314 1.30 8.38 -13.28
C GLY A 314 2.56 7.59 -13.65
N GLU A 315 2.65 7.10 -14.90
CA GLU A 315 3.82 6.35 -15.38
C GLU A 315 5.08 7.22 -15.40
N VAL A 316 4.98 8.48 -15.81
CA VAL A 316 6.12 9.41 -15.88
C VAL A 316 6.68 9.77 -14.50
N PRO A 317 5.87 10.18 -13.51
CA PRO A 317 6.36 10.42 -12.14
C PRO A 317 7.00 9.18 -11.51
N LEU A 318 6.39 8.01 -11.70
CA LEU A 318 6.92 6.74 -11.25
C LEU A 318 8.30 6.47 -11.87
N ALA A 319 8.44 6.65 -13.19
CA ALA A 319 9.70 6.47 -13.90
C ALA A 319 10.79 7.42 -13.39
N ASN A 320 10.46 8.69 -13.16
CA ASN A 320 11.40 9.67 -12.64
C ASN A 320 11.95 9.28 -11.26
N ALA A 321 11.11 8.79 -10.37
CA ALA A 321 11.52 8.35 -9.04
C ALA A 321 12.43 7.11 -9.11
N LEU A 322 12.07 6.08 -9.89
CA LEU A 322 12.86 4.86 -10.05
C LEU A 322 14.22 5.13 -10.69
N LYS A 323 14.26 5.96 -11.76
CA LYS A 323 15.52 6.34 -12.41
C LYS A 323 16.45 7.08 -11.47
N LYS A 324 15.93 8.08 -10.75
CA LYS A 324 16.73 8.94 -9.87
C LYS A 324 17.37 8.17 -8.72
N TRP A 325 16.63 7.29 -8.07
CA TRP A 325 17.06 6.65 -6.82
C TRP A 325 17.54 5.21 -6.96
N GLN A 326 17.08 4.51 -7.99
CA GLN A 326 17.35 3.08 -8.16
C GLN A 326 17.98 2.74 -9.52
N GLY A 327 18.32 3.75 -10.33
CA GLY A 327 19.02 3.56 -11.61
C GLY A 327 18.25 2.75 -12.64
N ALA A 328 16.90 2.82 -12.60
CA ALA A 328 16.04 2.06 -13.50
C ALA A 328 16.22 2.47 -14.97
N SER A 329 16.21 1.49 -15.88
CA SER A 329 16.10 1.73 -17.32
C SER A 329 14.67 2.11 -17.71
N ASP A 330 14.50 2.58 -18.97
CA ASP A 330 13.15 2.84 -19.49
C ASP A 330 12.29 1.57 -19.53
N ASP A 331 12.89 0.43 -19.83
CA ASP A 331 12.21 -0.85 -19.82
C ASP A 331 11.76 -1.26 -18.42
N ASP A 332 12.60 -1.05 -17.41
CA ASP A 332 12.23 -1.27 -16.01
C ASP A 332 11.05 -0.40 -15.58
N CYS A 333 11.08 0.88 -15.98
CA CYS A 333 10.02 1.83 -15.65
C CYS A 333 8.68 1.45 -16.28
N ARG A 334 8.68 1.04 -17.55
CA ARG A 334 7.46 0.55 -18.22
C ARG A 334 6.88 -0.67 -17.52
N LYS A 335 7.72 -1.61 -17.13
CA LYS A 335 7.35 -2.85 -16.45
C LYS A 335 7.16 -2.72 -14.96
N ALA A 336 7.43 -1.54 -14.37
CA ALA A 336 7.30 -1.34 -12.94
C ALA A 336 5.92 -1.70 -12.43
N VAL A 337 5.90 -2.38 -11.29
CA VAL A 337 4.71 -2.95 -10.68
C VAL A 337 4.19 -2.03 -9.60
N MET A 338 2.92 -1.72 -9.64
CA MET A 338 2.23 -1.00 -8.58
C MET A 338 1.88 -1.98 -7.47
N THR A 339 2.19 -1.63 -6.24
CA THR A 339 2.01 -2.49 -5.07
C THR A 339 1.35 -1.74 -3.93
N GLY A 340 0.87 -2.47 -2.94
CA GLY A 340 0.33 -1.86 -1.73
C GLY A 340 -0.79 -0.87 -1.98
N CYS A 341 -0.66 0.32 -1.42
CA CYS A 341 -1.65 1.39 -1.54
C CYS A 341 -1.31 2.36 -2.68
N TYR A 342 -0.03 2.74 -2.78
CA TYR A 342 0.46 3.77 -3.70
C TYR A 342 1.88 3.49 -4.18
N GLU A 343 2.52 2.46 -3.65
CA GLU A 343 3.92 2.11 -3.88
C GLU A 343 4.12 1.49 -5.26
N PHE A 344 5.35 1.51 -5.73
CA PHE A 344 5.76 0.88 -6.99
C PHE A 344 7.16 0.28 -6.87
N GLN A 345 7.39 -0.81 -7.61
CA GLN A 345 8.60 -1.63 -7.51
C GLN A 345 9.04 -2.16 -8.86
N PHE A 346 10.21 -2.77 -8.89
CA PHE A 346 10.67 -3.53 -10.05
C PHE A 346 9.81 -4.79 -10.28
N HIS A 347 9.76 -5.22 -11.53
CA HIS A 347 8.94 -6.35 -11.99
C HIS A 347 9.61 -7.72 -11.86
N ASP A 348 10.95 -7.77 -11.71
CA ASP A 348 11.79 -8.96 -11.81
C ASP A 348 12.08 -9.62 -10.46
N GLY A 349 11.18 -9.46 -9.54
CA GLY A 349 11.27 -9.91 -8.15
C GLY A 349 11.65 -8.75 -7.23
N ALA A 350 10.71 -8.31 -6.42
CA ALA A 350 10.91 -7.20 -5.49
C ALA A 350 10.06 -7.36 -4.23
N ASN A 351 10.56 -6.79 -3.15
CA ASN A 351 9.79 -6.58 -1.93
C ASN A 351 10.09 -5.18 -1.39
N GLN A 352 9.05 -4.37 -1.28
CA GLN A 352 9.12 -3.05 -0.66
C GLN A 352 7.94 -2.89 0.28
N THR A 353 8.20 -2.47 1.49
CA THR A 353 7.13 -2.24 2.46
C THR A 353 7.43 -1.06 3.35
N GLY A 354 6.38 -0.48 3.94
CA GLY A 354 6.49 0.52 4.98
C GLY A 354 6.92 -0.10 6.30
N VAL A 355 8.10 0.26 6.80
CA VAL A 355 8.66 -0.28 8.05
C VAL A 355 8.44 0.63 9.26
N GLY A 356 7.99 1.87 9.02
CA GLY A 356 7.73 2.82 10.09
C GLY A 356 7.04 4.09 9.60
N HIS A 357 6.26 4.70 10.47
CA HIS A 357 5.56 5.96 10.25
C HIS A 357 6.07 7.00 11.24
N VAL A 358 6.56 8.13 10.75
CA VAL A 358 7.09 9.22 11.58
C VAL A 358 6.03 10.30 11.76
N ASN A 359 5.75 10.66 13.01
CA ASN A 359 4.81 11.71 13.37
C ASN A 359 5.48 13.10 13.29
N PHE A 360 5.10 13.90 12.32
CA PHE A 360 5.69 15.23 12.08
C PHE A 360 5.30 16.27 13.12
N LEU A 361 4.25 16.04 13.91
CA LEU A 361 3.80 16.97 14.95
C LEU A 361 4.52 16.80 16.29
N LYS A 362 5.11 15.64 16.56
CA LYS A 362 5.78 15.39 17.84
C LYS A 362 6.97 16.34 18.13
N PRO A 363 7.79 16.73 17.16
CA PRO A 363 8.79 17.76 17.41
C PRO A 363 8.19 19.08 17.87
N ILE A 364 7.10 19.57 17.24
CA ILE A 364 6.40 20.82 17.61
C ILE A 364 5.79 20.68 19.01
N GLU A 365 5.08 19.57 19.28
CA GLU A 365 4.47 19.30 20.60
C GLU A 365 5.50 19.37 21.71
N LYS A 366 6.67 18.71 21.52
CA LYS A 366 7.76 18.73 22.50
C LYS A 366 8.36 20.12 22.70
N MET A 367 8.58 20.86 21.61
CA MET A 367 9.11 22.23 21.67
C MET A 367 8.18 23.17 22.45
N LEU A 368 6.87 23.10 22.18
CA LEU A 368 5.88 23.92 22.90
C LEU A 368 5.73 23.52 24.38
N ALA A 369 5.82 22.21 24.68
CA ALA A 369 5.82 21.72 26.07
C ALA A 369 7.06 22.21 26.83
N GLU A 370 8.23 22.19 26.23
CA GLU A 370 9.48 22.72 26.79
C GLU A 370 9.37 24.26 27.04
N ALA A 371 8.82 24.99 26.05
CA ALA A 371 8.58 26.44 26.18
C ALA A 371 7.58 26.76 27.31
N GLY A 372 6.48 25.98 27.42
CA GLY A 372 5.43 26.12 28.43
C GLY A 372 5.82 25.70 29.84
N GLY A 373 7.02 25.20 30.06
CA GLY A 373 7.53 24.83 31.41
C GLY A 373 7.16 23.44 31.88
N SER A 374 6.64 22.54 30.99
CA SER A 374 6.40 21.13 31.31
C SER A 374 7.74 20.37 31.38
N ARG A 375 8.35 20.27 32.54
CA ARG A 375 9.58 19.50 32.78
C ARG A 375 9.25 18.04 33.02
N SER A 376 9.79 17.16 32.19
CA SER A 376 9.96 15.73 32.52
C SER A 376 11.27 15.47 33.29
N CYS A 377 11.90 16.50 33.87
CA CYS A 377 13.08 16.33 34.73
C CYS A 377 13.05 17.38 35.84
N ALA A 378 12.63 16.95 37.03
CA ALA A 378 12.61 17.76 38.22
C ALA A 378 14.04 17.94 38.75
N THR A 379 14.57 19.15 38.63
CA THR A 379 15.49 19.69 39.64
C THR A 379 14.86 20.96 40.17
N ALA A 380 14.60 20.96 41.46
CA ALA A 380 14.05 22.06 42.21
C ALA A 380 15.03 23.25 42.18
N ASP A 381 14.66 24.32 41.47
CA ASP A 381 14.93 25.72 41.79
C ASP A 381 14.21 26.54 40.72
N ALA A 382 13.29 27.36 41.18
CA ALA A 382 12.57 28.31 40.34
C ALA A 382 13.49 29.51 40.01
N GLN A 383 14.56 29.26 39.28
CA GLN A 383 15.33 30.30 38.62
C GLN A 383 14.61 30.72 37.33
N GLU A 384 14.61 32.01 37.09
CA GLU A 384 14.05 32.60 35.88
C GLU A 384 14.53 31.89 34.63
N ARG A 385 13.60 31.26 33.85
CA ARG A 385 13.92 30.48 32.67
C ARG A 385 14.59 31.34 31.62
N VAL A 386 15.85 31.12 31.32
CA VAL A 386 16.49 31.69 30.13
C VAL A 386 15.98 30.98 28.90
N PRO A 387 15.25 31.65 27.99
CA PRO A 387 14.76 30.99 26.78
C PRO A 387 15.92 30.47 25.92
N PRO A 388 15.85 29.23 25.42
CA PRO A 388 16.84 28.73 24.48
C PRO A 388 16.91 29.62 23.22
N GLN A 389 18.07 29.66 22.57
CA GLN A 389 18.29 30.46 21.36
C GLN A 389 17.28 30.18 20.23
N TRP A 390 16.76 28.97 20.16
CA TRP A 390 15.77 28.61 19.15
C TRP A 390 14.39 29.27 19.32
N GLU A 391 14.11 29.88 20.47
CA GLU A 391 12.88 30.64 20.72
C GLU A 391 12.95 32.10 20.25
N ALA A 392 14.14 32.59 19.91
CA ALA A 392 14.36 34.02 19.64
C ALA A 392 13.70 34.55 18.36
N SER A 393 13.50 33.68 17.34
CA SER A 393 12.90 34.06 16.06
C SER A 393 12.23 32.87 15.39
N PHE A 394 11.30 33.13 14.46
CA PHE A 394 10.70 32.05 13.67
C PHE A 394 11.72 31.23 12.87
N PRO A 395 12.71 31.81 12.17
CA PRO A 395 13.74 31.01 11.52
C PRO A 395 14.49 30.09 12.48
N SER A 396 14.81 30.51 13.69
CA SER A 396 15.46 29.68 14.70
C SER A 396 14.54 28.57 15.20
N PHE A 397 13.26 28.86 15.43
CA PHE A 397 12.24 27.89 15.80
C PHE A 397 12.06 26.83 14.70
N LYS A 398 11.90 27.26 13.44
CA LYS A 398 11.80 26.38 12.29
C LYS A 398 13.03 25.46 12.15
N ASN A 399 14.23 26.02 12.26
CA ASN A 399 15.46 25.25 12.15
C ASN A 399 15.58 24.19 13.24
N GLU A 400 15.18 24.50 14.46
CA GLU A 400 15.14 23.51 15.55
C GLU A 400 14.10 22.43 15.32
N TYR A 401 12.92 22.78 14.79
CA TYR A 401 11.92 21.80 14.37
C TYR A 401 12.50 20.85 13.33
N LEU A 402 13.11 21.36 12.26
CA LEU A 402 13.71 20.55 11.20
C LEU A 402 14.83 19.63 11.74
N ARG A 403 15.67 20.16 12.65
CA ARG A 403 16.72 19.36 13.31
C ARG A 403 16.12 18.19 14.11
N ARG A 404 15.03 18.44 14.85
CA ARG A 404 14.33 17.40 15.63
C ARG A 404 13.62 16.38 14.72
N LEU A 405 13.00 16.83 13.65
CA LEU A 405 12.39 15.94 12.65
C LEU A 405 13.46 15.05 12.01
N ALA A 406 14.59 15.62 11.60
CA ALA A 406 15.71 14.85 11.06
C ALA A 406 16.24 13.80 12.03
N ALA A 407 16.44 14.17 13.30
CA ALA A 407 16.90 13.26 14.34
C ALA A 407 15.90 12.09 14.57
N THR A 408 14.60 12.42 14.66
CA THR A 408 13.53 11.42 14.80
C THR A 408 13.48 10.47 13.62
N THR A 409 13.56 10.99 12.40
CA THR A 409 13.56 10.19 11.18
C THR A 409 14.78 9.29 11.07
N THR A 410 15.97 9.82 11.39
CA THR A 410 17.21 9.03 11.43
C THR A 410 17.09 7.89 12.42
N ARG A 411 16.55 8.17 13.62
CA ARG A 411 16.41 7.13 14.64
C ARG A 411 15.40 6.05 14.25
N CYS A 412 14.29 6.44 13.61
CA CYS A 412 13.33 5.49 13.03
C CYS A 412 14.01 4.56 12.00
N ARG A 413 14.84 5.13 11.11
CA ARG A 413 15.62 4.36 10.12
C ARG A 413 16.60 3.39 10.78
N GLU A 414 17.30 3.79 11.83
CA GLU A 414 18.23 2.92 12.55
C GLU A 414 17.54 1.73 13.22
N ILE A 415 16.38 1.96 13.83
CA ILE A 415 15.54 0.91 14.39
C ILE A 415 15.06 -0.05 13.29
N ALA A 416 14.59 0.49 12.14
CA ALA A 416 14.15 -0.30 11.01
C ALA A 416 15.29 -1.17 10.46
N PHE A 417 16.51 -0.64 10.36
CA PHE A 417 17.68 -1.38 9.92
C PHE A 417 17.97 -2.61 10.80
N GLU A 418 17.83 -2.48 12.12
CA GLU A 418 18.00 -3.61 13.03
C GLU A 418 16.83 -4.61 12.95
N PHE A 419 15.59 -4.15 12.72
CA PHE A 419 14.45 -5.03 12.52
C PHE A 419 14.64 -5.97 11.33
N GLU A 420 15.14 -5.42 10.23
CA GLU A 420 15.32 -6.15 8.99
C GLU A 420 16.35 -7.26 9.08
N LYS A 421 17.40 -7.09 9.88
CA LYS A 421 18.47 -8.10 10.05
C LYS A 421 17.97 -9.45 10.53
N VAL A 422 16.92 -9.48 11.33
CA VAL A 422 16.42 -10.71 11.96
C VAL A 422 15.21 -11.30 11.21
N LEU A 423 14.76 -10.66 10.15
CA LEU A 423 13.52 -11.04 9.48
C LEU A 423 13.55 -12.45 8.87
N ALA A 424 14.54 -12.75 8.05
CA ALA A 424 14.63 -14.02 7.34
C ALA A 424 14.83 -15.22 8.28
N ASP A 425 15.42 -14.99 9.45
CA ASP A 425 15.59 -16.02 10.47
C ASP A 425 14.27 -16.46 11.12
N VAL A 426 13.28 -15.59 11.11
CA VAL A 426 12.00 -15.81 11.79
C VAL A 426 10.88 -16.12 10.80
N ASN A 427 10.91 -15.49 9.62
CA ASN A 427 9.89 -15.65 8.58
C ASN A 427 10.56 -15.66 7.20
N PRO A 428 11.23 -16.78 6.81
CA PRO A 428 11.84 -16.88 5.49
C PRO A 428 10.80 -16.82 4.37
N ALA A 429 11.13 -16.15 3.27
CA ALA A 429 10.29 -15.99 2.11
C ALA A 429 10.48 -17.15 1.12
N ASN A 430 9.97 -18.34 1.43
CA ASN A 430 10.26 -19.55 0.67
C ASN A 430 9.79 -19.50 -0.78
N LEU A 431 8.50 -19.19 -1.00
CA LEU A 431 7.95 -19.14 -2.36
C LEU A 431 8.51 -17.96 -3.17
N MET A 432 8.70 -16.81 -2.53
CA MET A 432 9.36 -15.66 -3.17
C MET A 432 10.80 -16.00 -3.57
N THR A 433 11.54 -16.74 -2.75
CA THR A 433 12.89 -17.23 -3.04
C THR A 433 12.87 -18.18 -4.22
N ILE A 434 11.95 -19.17 -4.27
CA ILE A 434 11.78 -20.11 -5.39
C ILE A 434 11.41 -19.37 -6.68
N ALA A 435 10.54 -18.36 -6.57
CA ALA A 435 10.07 -17.59 -7.72
C ALA A 435 11.13 -16.63 -8.29
N THR A 436 12.15 -16.27 -7.52
CA THR A 436 13.18 -15.30 -7.90
C THR A 436 14.51 -16.02 -8.25
N GLU A 437 14.88 -16.04 -9.53
CA GLU A 437 16.09 -16.75 -9.98
C GLU A 437 17.36 -16.20 -9.32
N HIS A 438 17.45 -14.88 -9.10
CA HIS A 438 18.58 -14.25 -8.42
C HIS A 438 18.74 -14.80 -6.99
N ALA A 439 17.65 -14.99 -6.25
CA ALA A 439 17.66 -15.56 -4.90
C ALA A 439 18.25 -16.96 -4.89
N LEU A 440 17.83 -17.82 -5.81
CA LEU A 440 18.40 -19.17 -5.97
C LEU A 440 19.88 -19.14 -6.34
N LYS A 441 20.26 -18.30 -7.30
CA LYS A 441 21.64 -18.17 -7.75
C LYS A 441 22.58 -17.67 -6.65
N THR A 442 22.14 -16.70 -5.86
CA THR A 442 22.94 -16.07 -4.80
C THR A 442 22.82 -16.76 -3.45
N ARG A 443 21.90 -17.71 -3.29
CA ARG A 443 21.56 -18.39 -2.02
C ARG A 443 21.13 -17.38 -0.96
N LYS A 444 20.29 -16.44 -1.34
CA LYS A 444 19.75 -15.41 -0.44
C LYS A 444 18.24 -15.58 -0.35
N ASP A 445 17.70 -15.35 0.82
CA ASP A 445 16.26 -15.27 1.03
C ASP A 445 15.65 -14.13 0.21
N GLY A 446 14.46 -14.34 -0.35
CA GLY A 446 13.78 -13.34 -1.17
C GLY A 446 13.54 -11.99 -0.47
N PHE A 447 13.48 -11.97 0.87
CA PHE A 447 13.41 -10.74 1.66
C PHE A 447 14.76 -10.16 2.05
N MET A 448 15.81 -10.99 2.01
CA MET A 448 17.13 -10.63 2.51
C MET A 448 18.16 -10.71 1.40
N ASN A 449 18.18 -9.67 0.55
CA ASN A 449 19.14 -9.55 -0.54
C ASN A 449 18.99 -10.61 -1.66
N GLY A 450 17.81 -11.24 -1.74
CA GLY A 450 17.52 -12.23 -2.80
C GLY A 450 16.90 -11.64 -4.05
N CYS A 451 16.48 -10.38 -4.05
CA CYS A 451 15.95 -9.71 -5.24
C CYS A 451 17.08 -9.09 -6.09
N PRO A 452 16.94 -9.05 -7.43
CA PRO A 452 18.02 -8.62 -8.33
C PRO A 452 18.54 -7.21 -8.07
N ARG A 453 17.67 -6.31 -7.59
CA ARG A 453 17.97 -4.90 -7.33
C ARG A 453 17.90 -4.53 -5.86
N GLY A 454 17.95 -5.55 -4.99
CA GLY A 454 17.76 -5.40 -3.55
C GLY A 454 16.31 -5.15 -3.16
N ASN A 455 16.06 -5.20 -1.87
CA ASN A 455 14.73 -4.99 -1.29
C ASN A 455 14.68 -3.61 -0.64
N SER A 456 13.85 -2.72 -1.15
CA SER A 456 13.70 -1.37 -0.60
C SER A 456 12.85 -1.36 0.68
N SER A 457 13.06 -0.37 1.53
CA SER A 457 12.34 -0.16 2.78
C SER A 457 11.82 1.27 2.83
N ALA A 458 10.52 1.46 3.01
CA ALA A 458 9.92 2.79 3.07
C ALA A 458 9.68 3.24 4.52
N ILE A 459 9.97 4.51 4.80
CA ILE A 459 9.52 5.20 6.02
C ILE A 459 8.56 6.30 5.59
N LEU A 460 7.44 6.38 6.29
CA LEU A 460 6.24 7.07 5.85
C LEU A 460 6.01 8.33 6.68
N ALA A 461 5.65 9.43 6.02
CA ALA A 461 5.33 10.71 6.64
C ALA A 461 3.90 10.72 7.19
N VAL A 462 3.69 11.17 8.43
CA VAL A 462 2.36 11.32 9.03
C VAL A 462 2.11 12.74 9.47
N GLY A 463 1.10 13.36 8.88
CA GLY A 463 0.65 14.69 9.22
C GLY A 463 1.53 15.85 8.69
N PRO A 464 2.19 15.75 7.52
CA PRO A 464 3.05 16.84 7.03
C PRO A 464 2.27 18.14 6.79
N GLY A 465 1.07 18.10 6.22
CA GLY A 465 0.25 19.30 6.02
C GLY A 465 -0.13 19.98 7.35
N THR A 466 -0.56 19.20 8.35
CA THR A 466 -0.84 19.75 9.69
C THR A 466 0.42 20.34 10.33
N ALA A 467 1.61 19.76 10.09
CA ALA A 467 2.85 20.29 10.63
C ALA A 467 3.21 21.65 10.00
N VAL A 468 3.02 21.80 8.70
CA VAL A 468 3.18 23.10 8.00
C VAL A 468 2.22 24.14 8.56
N ASP A 469 0.95 23.80 8.71
CA ASP A 469 -0.08 24.68 9.25
C ASP A 469 0.24 25.10 10.69
N ALA A 470 0.70 24.16 11.52
CA ALA A 470 1.10 24.43 12.90
C ALA A 470 2.31 25.37 12.98
N LEU A 471 3.31 25.19 12.12
CA LEU A 471 4.48 26.08 12.03
C LEU A 471 4.09 27.51 11.62
N LEU A 472 3.21 27.64 10.62
CA LEU A 472 2.71 28.94 10.17
C LEU A 472 1.86 29.63 11.26
N ALA A 473 1.07 28.86 12.01
CA ALA A 473 0.32 29.40 13.15
C ALA A 473 1.25 29.90 14.26
N VAL A 474 2.32 29.17 14.60
CA VAL A 474 3.35 29.68 15.54
C VAL A 474 3.98 30.95 15.01
N LYS A 475 4.32 31.00 13.71
CA LYS A 475 4.86 32.23 13.10
C LYS A 475 3.92 33.39 13.26
N GLU A 476 2.64 33.24 12.93
CA GLU A 476 1.63 34.29 13.01
C GLU A 476 1.41 34.78 14.47
N ILE A 477 1.13 33.81 15.36
CA ILE A 477 0.71 34.14 16.75
C ILE A 477 1.88 34.75 17.53
N VAL A 478 3.06 34.14 17.47
CA VAL A 478 4.19 34.48 18.36
C VAL A 478 5.10 35.54 17.75
N TYR A 479 5.46 35.40 16.49
CA TYR A 479 6.53 36.22 15.90
C TYR A 479 6.02 37.40 15.08
N GLU A 480 4.92 37.24 14.34
CA GLU A 480 4.37 38.34 13.53
C GLU A 480 3.46 39.22 14.34
N LYS A 481 2.39 38.68 14.93
CA LYS A 481 1.39 39.43 15.68
C LYS A 481 1.78 39.63 17.13
N LYS A 482 2.68 38.84 17.67
CA LYS A 482 3.15 38.92 19.06
C LYS A 482 2.00 38.92 20.08
N GLU A 483 0.95 38.14 19.83
CA GLU A 483 -0.23 38.03 20.66
C GLU A 483 0.05 37.27 21.96
N MET A 484 1.00 36.34 21.91
CA MET A 484 1.50 35.58 23.06
C MET A 484 2.92 35.10 22.83
N SER A 485 3.63 34.81 23.90
CA SER A 485 4.93 34.13 23.87
C SER A 485 4.80 32.65 23.53
N LEU A 486 5.91 32.00 23.15
CA LEU A 486 5.94 30.53 22.99
C LEU A 486 5.54 29.80 24.28
N ALA A 487 5.90 30.35 25.45
CA ALA A 487 5.56 29.77 26.74
C ALA A 487 4.04 29.79 26.99
N GLU A 488 3.38 30.90 26.67
CA GLU A 488 1.93 31.02 26.76
C GLU A 488 1.22 30.12 25.76
N LEU A 489 1.69 30.08 24.51
CA LEU A 489 1.16 29.18 23.50
C LEU A 489 1.32 27.69 23.93
N GLY A 490 2.46 27.34 24.52
CA GLY A 490 2.70 26.00 25.09
C GLY A 490 1.68 25.63 26.17
N LYS A 491 1.31 26.57 27.05
CA LYS A 491 0.23 26.37 28.06
C LYS A 491 -1.13 26.20 27.41
N VAL A 492 -1.47 27.01 26.40
CA VAL A 492 -2.73 26.91 25.65
C VAL A 492 -2.83 25.50 24.99
N MET A 493 -1.72 24.99 24.41
CA MET A 493 -1.69 23.62 23.83
C MET A 493 -1.88 22.54 24.90
N ALA A 494 -1.19 22.67 26.05
CA ALA A 494 -1.35 21.74 27.17
C ALA A 494 -2.79 21.66 27.68
N GLU A 495 -3.48 22.82 27.71
CA GLU A 495 -4.88 22.95 28.12
C GLU A 495 -5.90 22.69 27.00
N ASN A 496 -5.44 22.21 25.84
CA ASN A 496 -6.29 21.83 24.71
C ASN A 496 -7.23 22.97 24.25
N TRP A 497 -6.67 24.18 24.08
CA TRP A 497 -7.36 25.40 23.67
C TRP A 497 -8.39 25.96 24.69
N LYS A 498 -8.43 25.46 25.92
CA LYS A 498 -9.36 25.92 26.95
C LYS A 498 -9.22 27.44 27.14
N GLY A 499 -10.34 28.17 27.05
CA GLY A 499 -10.35 29.65 27.18
C GLY A 499 -9.84 30.40 25.95
N ASN A 500 -9.37 29.75 24.90
CA ASN A 500 -8.79 30.35 23.68
C ASN A 500 -9.56 30.00 22.40
N GLU A 501 -10.86 29.78 22.50
CA GLU A 501 -11.67 29.27 21.36
C GLU A 501 -11.70 30.25 20.17
N THR A 502 -11.73 31.58 20.43
CA THR A 502 -11.70 32.60 19.37
C THR A 502 -10.40 32.51 18.55
N LEU A 503 -9.25 32.39 19.22
CA LEU A 503 -7.96 32.20 18.56
C LEU A 503 -7.92 30.86 17.79
N ARG A 504 -8.41 29.78 18.40
CA ARG A 504 -8.50 28.47 17.75
C ARG A 504 -9.27 28.52 16.45
N LEU A 505 -10.47 29.12 16.47
CA LEU A 505 -11.31 29.25 15.28
C LEU A 505 -10.67 30.11 14.19
N ARG A 506 -9.95 31.16 14.60
CA ARG A 506 -9.17 31.97 13.65
C ARG A 506 -8.08 31.13 12.96
N MET A 507 -7.35 30.33 13.72
CA MET A 507 -6.30 29.45 13.14
C MET A 507 -6.90 28.40 12.25
N LEU A 508 -8.02 27.79 12.60
CA LEU A 508 -8.73 26.85 11.74
C LEU A 508 -9.14 27.47 10.40
N ARG A 509 -9.60 28.73 10.41
CA ARG A 509 -10.10 29.44 9.22
C ARG A 509 -9.01 30.21 8.46
N SER A 510 -7.76 30.13 8.88
CA SER A 510 -6.65 30.72 8.14
C SER A 510 -6.57 30.14 6.74
N LYS A 511 -6.40 31.00 5.72
CA LYS A 511 -6.15 30.60 4.34
C LYS A 511 -4.67 30.28 4.07
N ARG A 512 -3.78 30.76 4.95
CA ARG A 512 -2.33 30.53 4.91
C ARG A 512 -2.03 29.13 5.43
N LYS A 513 -2.40 28.13 4.62
CA LYS A 513 -2.33 26.71 4.95
C LYS A 513 -1.89 25.88 3.77
N TRP A 514 -1.36 24.68 4.07
CA TRP A 514 -1.07 23.66 3.10
C TRP A 514 -2.34 23.25 2.35
N GLY A 515 -2.28 23.25 1.01
CA GLY A 515 -3.40 22.90 0.13
C GLY A 515 -4.08 24.09 -0.55
N ASN A 516 -3.83 25.32 -0.10
CA ASN A 516 -4.45 26.55 -0.63
C ASN A 516 -3.58 27.29 -1.65
N ASN A 517 -2.50 26.65 -2.13
CA ASN A 517 -1.51 27.27 -3.01
C ASN A 517 -0.91 28.57 -2.45
N ASP A 518 -0.83 28.66 -1.12
CA ASP A 518 -0.13 29.76 -0.44
C ASP A 518 1.38 29.61 -0.63
N PRO A 519 2.08 30.64 -1.14
CA PRO A 519 3.50 30.53 -1.47
C PRO A 519 4.38 30.19 -0.26
N GLU A 520 4.05 30.68 0.92
CA GLU A 520 4.83 30.39 2.12
C GLU A 520 4.56 29.00 2.67
N ALA A 521 3.30 28.55 2.66
CA ALA A 521 2.94 27.19 3.01
C ALA A 521 3.61 26.19 2.05
N ASN A 522 3.62 26.47 0.74
CA ASN A 522 4.27 25.67 -0.27
C ASN A 522 5.79 25.56 -0.03
N ALA A 523 6.47 26.71 0.20
CA ALA A 523 7.91 26.73 0.45
C ALA A 523 8.27 25.98 1.75
N LEU A 524 7.52 26.20 2.82
CA LEU A 524 7.73 25.52 4.10
C LEU A 524 7.48 24.00 3.98
N GLY A 525 6.44 23.61 3.26
CA GLY A 525 6.14 22.21 2.98
C GLY A 525 7.27 21.50 2.22
N ALA A 526 7.83 22.17 1.22
CA ALA A 526 8.99 21.66 0.49
C ALA A 526 10.21 21.46 1.42
N GLU A 527 10.51 22.45 2.30
CA GLU A 527 11.61 22.34 3.28
C GLU A 527 11.40 21.16 4.25
N VAL A 528 10.17 20.96 4.73
CA VAL A 528 9.82 19.88 5.66
C VAL A 528 9.96 18.50 4.97
N ILE A 529 9.47 18.38 3.74
CA ILE A 529 9.61 17.16 2.93
C ILE A 529 11.09 16.88 2.63
N ASP A 530 11.85 17.87 2.23
CA ASP A 530 13.29 17.74 1.94
C ASP A 530 14.08 17.30 3.17
N CYS A 531 13.78 17.86 4.33
CA CYS A 531 14.41 17.47 5.60
C CYS A 531 14.18 15.99 5.93
N PHE A 532 12.94 15.52 5.79
CA PHE A 532 12.57 14.11 6.00
C PHE A 532 13.24 13.19 4.98
N ALA A 533 13.14 13.52 3.70
CA ALA A 533 13.67 12.73 2.59
C ALA A 533 15.19 12.56 2.65
N ALA A 534 15.92 13.59 3.05
CA ALA A 534 17.38 13.57 3.17
C ALA A 534 17.90 12.54 4.19
N GLN A 535 17.07 12.14 5.16
CA GLN A 535 17.45 11.14 6.15
C GLN A 535 17.30 9.70 5.64
N LEU A 536 16.58 9.51 4.54
CA LEU A 536 16.12 8.19 4.06
C LEU A 536 16.66 7.83 2.69
N ASN A 537 16.40 8.67 1.68
CA ASN A 537 16.61 8.32 0.29
C ASN A 537 18.07 7.94 -0.01
N GLY A 538 18.21 6.76 -0.63
CA GLY A 538 19.51 6.23 -1.02
C GLY A 538 20.37 5.71 0.15
N LYS A 539 19.91 5.80 1.39
CA LYS A 539 20.62 5.19 2.52
C LYS A 539 20.47 3.67 2.46
N PRO A 540 21.57 2.91 2.64
CA PRO A 540 21.48 1.45 2.57
C PRO A 540 20.59 0.90 3.69
N ASN A 541 19.79 -0.12 3.37
CA ASN A 541 19.09 -0.94 4.34
C ASN A 541 19.86 -2.26 4.60
N SER A 542 19.39 -3.09 5.52
CA SER A 542 20.05 -4.37 5.79
C SER A 542 19.61 -5.51 4.87
N ARG A 543 18.69 -5.23 3.94
CA ARG A 543 18.13 -6.20 2.98
C ARG A 543 18.71 -6.09 1.56
N GLY A 544 19.86 -5.42 1.41
CA GLY A 544 20.56 -5.27 0.14
C GLY A 544 20.02 -4.18 -0.80
N GLY A 545 19.07 -3.38 -0.35
CA GLY A 545 18.52 -2.24 -1.06
C GLY A 545 18.74 -0.93 -0.30
N ILE A 546 17.81 0.01 -0.46
CA ILE A 546 17.88 1.35 0.11
C ILE A 546 16.60 1.70 0.88
N PHE A 547 16.72 2.67 1.80
CA PHE A 547 15.57 3.34 2.36
C PHE A 547 15.00 4.36 1.37
N LEU A 548 13.68 4.49 1.38
CA LEU A 548 12.91 5.44 0.58
C LEU A 548 11.98 6.23 1.49
N ALA A 549 11.86 7.52 1.23
CA ALA A 549 10.84 8.35 1.84
C ALA A 549 9.51 8.17 1.10
N SER A 550 8.39 8.08 1.85
CA SER A 550 7.05 7.88 1.31
C SER A 550 6.07 8.89 1.88
N GLY A 551 5.16 9.37 1.05
CA GLY A 551 4.16 10.38 1.40
C GLY A 551 2.85 9.82 1.96
N HIS A 552 2.59 8.52 1.83
CA HIS A 552 1.36 7.95 2.37
C HIS A 552 1.50 7.59 3.87
N CYS A 553 0.39 7.54 4.57
CA CYS A 553 0.37 7.32 6.00
C CYS A 553 -0.55 6.19 6.46
N ALA A 554 -1.15 5.43 5.54
CA ALA A 554 -2.19 4.45 5.85
C ALA A 554 -3.26 5.06 6.79
N ARG A 555 -3.56 4.42 7.93
CA ARG A 555 -4.47 5.00 8.97
C ARG A 555 -3.72 5.73 10.08
N GLN A 556 -2.41 5.93 9.96
CA GLN A 556 -1.63 6.49 11.05
C GLN A 556 -1.95 7.96 11.34
N PHE A 557 -2.55 8.69 10.39
CA PHE A 557 -3.07 10.03 10.63
C PHE A 557 -4.15 10.05 11.74
N ILE A 558 -4.91 8.96 11.91
CA ILE A 558 -5.87 8.75 13.00
C ILE A 558 -5.14 8.24 14.26
N GLU A 559 -4.39 7.15 14.13
CA GLU A 559 -3.80 6.45 15.28
C GLU A 559 -2.74 7.28 16.00
N LEU A 560 -1.83 7.92 15.26
CA LEU A 560 -0.86 8.86 15.83
C LEU A 560 -1.52 10.18 16.23
N GLY A 561 -2.60 10.59 15.53
CA GLY A 561 -3.43 11.72 15.92
C GLY A 561 -3.98 11.58 17.33
N ARG A 562 -4.51 10.41 17.67
CA ARG A 562 -5.00 10.09 19.03
C ARG A 562 -3.94 10.23 20.12
N LYS A 563 -2.67 10.01 19.77
CA LYS A 563 -1.50 10.12 20.65
C LYS A 563 -0.84 11.51 20.65
N THR A 564 -1.37 12.45 19.89
CA THR A 564 -0.81 13.81 19.72
C THR A 564 -1.67 14.85 20.44
N GLY A 565 -1.04 15.75 21.15
CA GLY A 565 -1.66 16.89 21.84
C GLY A 565 -2.35 17.85 20.88
N ALA A 566 -2.89 18.96 21.40
CA ALA A 566 -3.40 20.06 20.59
C ALA A 566 -2.26 20.73 19.80
N THR A 567 -2.58 21.29 18.63
CA THR A 567 -1.60 21.95 17.75
C THR A 567 -1.99 23.38 17.41
N PRO A 568 -1.01 24.27 17.13
CA PRO A 568 -1.24 25.71 16.95
C PRO A 568 -2.19 26.10 15.81
N ASP A 569 -2.35 25.23 14.81
CA ASP A 569 -3.26 25.40 13.66
C ASP A 569 -4.76 25.28 14.00
N GLY A 570 -5.08 25.05 15.30
CA GLY A 570 -6.44 24.92 15.81
C GLY A 570 -6.94 23.50 16.05
N ARG A 571 -6.14 22.48 15.72
CA ARG A 571 -6.44 21.08 15.97
C ARG A 571 -6.45 20.78 17.47
N ARG A 572 -7.44 20.06 17.96
CA ARG A 572 -7.53 19.61 19.36
C ARG A 572 -6.73 18.33 19.60
N LYS A 573 -6.42 18.07 20.86
CA LYS A 573 -5.80 16.82 21.31
C LYS A 573 -6.64 15.62 20.86
N GLY A 574 -5.98 14.65 20.26
CA GLY A 574 -6.61 13.38 19.86
C GLY A 574 -7.36 13.42 18.54
N GLU A 575 -7.55 14.58 17.92
CA GLU A 575 -8.12 14.67 16.58
C GLU A 575 -7.14 14.13 15.54
N GLU A 576 -7.65 13.77 14.37
CA GLU A 576 -6.85 13.31 13.24
C GLU A 576 -5.92 14.42 12.71
N MET A 577 -4.86 13.98 12.04
CA MET A 577 -3.91 14.85 11.32
C MET A 577 -4.22 14.88 9.83
N SER A 578 -3.49 15.66 9.05
CA SER A 578 -3.55 15.59 7.60
C SER A 578 -3.22 14.18 7.09
N LYS A 579 -4.01 13.72 6.13
CA LYS A 579 -3.91 12.38 5.53
C LYS A 579 -2.97 12.42 4.33
N ASN A 580 -1.97 11.57 4.31
CA ASN A 580 -0.98 11.55 3.23
C ASN A 580 -0.38 12.95 3.01
N LEU A 581 -0.26 13.38 1.76
CA LEU A 581 0.14 14.75 1.40
C LEU A 581 -1.04 15.73 1.26
N SER A 582 -2.27 15.24 1.47
CA SER A 582 -3.48 16.08 1.44
C SER A 582 -3.49 17.05 2.63
N PRO A 583 -4.23 18.16 2.54
CA PRO A 583 -4.39 19.12 3.64
C PRO A 583 -4.99 18.50 4.91
N ALA A 584 -4.85 19.19 6.02
CA ALA A 584 -5.68 18.94 7.19
C ALA A 584 -7.17 19.10 6.82
N MET A 585 -8.05 18.38 7.52
CA MET A 585 -9.47 18.39 7.21
C MET A 585 -10.04 19.80 7.22
N GLY A 586 -10.66 20.20 6.11
CA GLY A 586 -11.28 21.51 5.93
C GLY A 586 -10.29 22.68 5.79
N ALA A 587 -9.00 22.39 5.57
CA ALA A 587 -8.01 23.42 5.29
C ALA A 587 -7.96 23.84 3.81
N ASP A 588 -8.43 22.97 2.90
CA ASP A 588 -8.45 23.13 1.45
C ASP A 588 -9.63 23.98 0.97
N THR A 589 -9.61 25.28 1.29
CA THR A 589 -10.70 26.22 1.00
C THR A 589 -10.61 26.89 -0.37
N GLU A 590 -9.49 26.74 -1.10
CA GLU A 590 -9.25 27.35 -2.41
C GLU A 590 -9.46 26.38 -3.59
N GLY A 591 -10.03 25.19 -3.30
CA GLY A 591 -10.47 24.21 -4.28
C GLY A 591 -9.37 23.29 -4.83
N ALA A 592 -9.80 22.31 -5.67
CA ALA A 592 -8.96 21.21 -6.15
C ALA A 592 -7.71 21.66 -6.92
N THR A 593 -7.82 22.71 -7.73
CA THR A 593 -6.69 23.23 -8.51
C THR A 593 -5.61 23.83 -7.61
N ALA A 594 -5.98 24.55 -6.58
CA ALA A 594 -5.04 25.10 -5.60
C ALA A 594 -4.29 23.98 -4.88
N LEU A 595 -4.99 22.91 -4.54
CA LEU A 595 -4.38 21.73 -3.92
C LEU A 595 -3.37 21.02 -4.85
N VAL A 596 -3.71 20.80 -6.11
CA VAL A 596 -2.79 20.25 -7.11
C VAL A 596 -1.54 21.13 -7.25
N ASN A 597 -1.71 22.45 -7.29
CA ASN A 597 -0.60 23.41 -7.37
C ASN A 597 0.26 23.43 -6.10
N THR A 598 -0.33 23.25 -4.92
CA THR A 598 0.42 23.11 -3.65
C THR A 598 1.39 21.91 -3.73
N LEU A 599 0.92 20.75 -4.20
CA LEU A 599 1.77 19.59 -4.30
C LEU A 599 2.83 19.75 -5.41
N ALA A 600 2.48 20.44 -6.50
CA ALA A 600 3.40 20.75 -7.59
C ALA A 600 4.58 21.66 -7.19
N ALA A 601 4.46 22.39 -6.10
CA ALA A 601 5.52 23.26 -5.58
C ALA A 601 6.70 22.48 -4.95
N SER A 602 6.54 21.17 -4.71
CA SER A 602 7.58 20.30 -4.17
C SER A 602 8.10 19.32 -5.22
N ASP A 603 9.38 18.99 -5.18
CA ASP A 603 9.97 17.91 -6.01
C ASP A 603 9.45 16.54 -5.55
N SER A 604 8.50 15.98 -6.29
CA SER A 604 7.89 14.68 -5.96
C SER A 604 8.88 13.53 -5.91
N THR A 605 10.02 13.63 -6.60
CA THR A 605 11.09 12.63 -6.55
C THR A 605 11.79 12.57 -5.20
N LYS A 606 11.51 13.50 -4.28
CA LYS A 606 11.95 13.44 -2.88
C LYS A 606 11.20 12.39 -2.06
N LEU A 607 10.02 11.98 -2.52
CA LEU A 607 9.25 10.90 -1.92
C LEU A 607 9.12 9.72 -2.92
N PRO A 608 10.23 9.01 -3.19
CA PRO A 608 10.26 7.97 -4.21
C PRO A 608 9.52 6.70 -3.83
N GLY A 609 9.10 6.55 -2.58
CA GLY A 609 8.20 5.48 -2.17
C GLY A 609 6.81 5.67 -2.76
N ASP A 610 6.29 6.88 -2.69
CA ASP A 610 5.06 7.36 -3.31
C ASP A 610 4.84 8.86 -3.04
N TYR A 611 4.06 9.53 -3.92
CA TYR A 611 3.66 10.93 -3.78
C TYR A 611 2.14 11.04 -4.01
N PRO A 612 1.29 10.67 -3.00
CA PRO A 612 -0.13 10.49 -3.18
C PRO A 612 -0.95 11.74 -2.88
N LEU A 613 -2.02 11.93 -3.65
CA LEU A 613 -3.09 12.90 -3.42
C LEU A 613 -4.44 12.21 -3.26
N ASP A 614 -5.06 12.39 -2.09
CA ASP A 614 -6.47 12.02 -1.86
C ASP A 614 -7.34 13.26 -2.05
N LEU A 615 -8.06 13.31 -3.15
CA LEU A 615 -8.90 14.44 -3.53
C LEU A 615 -10.38 14.12 -3.29
N MET A 616 -11.03 14.90 -2.47
CA MET A 616 -12.46 14.82 -2.29
C MET A 616 -13.14 15.87 -3.17
N LEU A 617 -14.18 15.47 -3.91
CA LEU A 617 -14.95 16.33 -4.79
C LEU A 617 -16.45 16.24 -4.45
N HIS A 618 -17.16 17.35 -4.59
CA HIS A 618 -18.61 17.34 -4.50
C HIS A 618 -19.22 16.71 -5.78
N PRO A 619 -20.31 15.91 -5.70
CA PRO A 619 -20.91 15.25 -6.86
C PRO A 619 -21.30 16.20 -8.00
N SER A 620 -21.68 17.46 -7.70
CA SER A 620 -22.02 18.45 -8.71
C SER A 620 -20.85 18.79 -9.64
N VAL A 621 -19.62 18.77 -9.14
CA VAL A 621 -18.41 19.04 -9.93
C VAL A 621 -18.11 17.88 -10.89
N CYS A 622 -18.49 16.66 -10.50
CA CYS A 622 -18.25 15.44 -11.27
C CYS A 622 -19.42 15.07 -12.20
N ALA A 623 -20.48 15.89 -12.25
CA ALA A 623 -21.71 15.56 -12.95
C ALA A 623 -21.58 15.66 -14.49
N GLY A 624 -22.22 14.71 -15.19
CA GLY A 624 -22.30 14.70 -16.64
C GLY A 624 -20.93 14.56 -17.33
N LYS A 625 -20.90 14.86 -18.64
CA LYS A 625 -19.67 14.79 -19.45
C LYS A 625 -18.64 15.83 -19.01
N LYS A 626 -19.07 17.04 -18.69
CA LYS A 626 -18.18 18.12 -18.24
C LYS A 626 -17.49 17.75 -16.93
N GLY A 627 -18.17 17.09 -16.01
CA GLY A 627 -17.56 16.59 -14.76
C GLY A 627 -16.49 15.55 -15.02
N LEU A 628 -16.67 14.64 -15.96
CA LEU A 628 -15.63 13.68 -16.36
C LEU A 628 -14.39 14.38 -16.92
N GLU A 629 -14.58 15.41 -17.77
CA GLU A 629 -13.46 16.21 -18.30
C GLU A 629 -12.67 16.92 -17.18
N VAL A 630 -13.37 17.45 -16.16
CA VAL A 630 -12.72 18.05 -15.00
C VAL A 630 -11.88 17.02 -14.25
N MET A 631 -12.41 15.83 -13.98
CA MET A 631 -11.66 14.76 -13.30
C MET A 631 -10.46 14.30 -14.12
N LYS A 632 -10.60 14.13 -15.45
CA LYS A 632 -9.47 13.81 -16.34
C LYS A 632 -8.38 14.87 -16.28
N ALA A 633 -8.77 16.14 -16.38
CA ALA A 633 -7.81 17.26 -16.33
C ALA A 633 -7.04 17.30 -14.99
N LEU A 634 -7.70 17.03 -13.88
CA LEU A 634 -7.05 16.95 -12.56
C LEU A 634 -6.02 15.82 -12.50
N VAL A 635 -6.34 14.63 -13.03
CA VAL A 635 -5.39 13.51 -13.10
C VAL A 635 -4.19 13.87 -13.98
N GLN A 636 -4.45 14.37 -15.19
CA GLN A 636 -3.40 14.73 -16.15
C GLN A 636 -2.48 15.84 -15.61
N GLN A 637 -3.06 16.89 -15.03
CA GLN A 637 -2.29 18.00 -14.47
C GLN A 637 -1.47 17.56 -13.26
N PHE A 638 -2.04 16.73 -12.36
CA PHE A 638 -1.32 16.22 -11.22
C PHE A 638 -0.10 15.40 -11.64
N HIS A 639 -0.26 14.48 -12.63
CA HIS A 639 0.85 13.69 -13.13
C HIS A 639 1.87 14.52 -13.94
N ALA A 640 1.42 15.49 -14.72
CA ALA A 640 2.32 16.42 -15.42
C ALA A 640 3.18 17.24 -14.46
N ASN A 641 2.64 17.56 -13.29
CA ASN A 641 3.36 18.25 -12.20
C ASN A 641 4.22 17.30 -11.34
N GLY A 642 4.31 16.02 -11.71
CA GLY A 642 5.17 15.05 -11.04
C GLY A 642 4.50 14.25 -9.92
N GLY A 643 3.23 14.48 -9.59
CA GLY A 643 2.51 13.69 -8.58
C GLY A 643 2.36 12.23 -9.01
N SER A 644 2.63 11.27 -8.12
CA SER A 644 2.68 9.87 -8.55
C SER A 644 1.33 9.17 -8.52
N VAL A 645 0.50 9.40 -7.51
CA VAL A 645 -0.81 8.72 -7.40
C VAL A 645 -1.90 9.69 -6.98
N ILE A 646 -3.00 9.73 -7.71
CA ILE A 646 -4.20 10.48 -7.33
C ILE A 646 -5.39 9.55 -7.21
N GLN A 647 -6.26 9.81 -6.25
CA GLN A 647 -7.52 9.11 -6.08
C GLN A 647 -8.64 10.06 -5.68
N PHE A 648 -9.87 9.66 -5.99
CA PHE A 648 -11.05 10.47 -5.75
C PHE A 648 -11.96 9.88 -4.68
N THR A 649 -12.55 10.77 -3.90
CA THR A 649 -13.71 10.51 -3.03
C THR A 649 -14.79 11.51 -3.44
N VAL A 650 -15.97 11.03 -3.86
CA VAL A 650 -17.02 11.89 -4.45
C VAL A 650 -18.30 11.71 -3.65
N PHE A 651 -18.57 12.57 -2.68
CA PHE A 651 -19.77 12.49 -1.83
C PHE A 651 -20.33 13.88 -1.52
N SER A 652 -21.65 13.93 -1.30
CA SER A 652 -22.26 15.04 -0.58
C SER A 652 -22.41 14.71 0.92
N ALA A 653 -22.48 15.74 1.74
CA ALA A 653 -22.71 15.56 3.18
C ALA A 653 -24.09 14.98 3.46
N GLU A 654 -25.10 15.31 2.63
CA GLU A 654 -26.46 14.81 2.72
C GLU A 654 -26.50 13.29 2.50
N GLU A 655 -25.83 12.80 1.44
CA GLU A 655 -25.76 11.37 1.13
C GLU A 655 -25.11 10.59 2.27
N LEU A 656 -23.99 11.09 2.83
CA LEU A 656 -23.30 10.42 3.93
C LEU A 656 -24.09 10.44 5.24
N ARG A 657 -24.87 11.52 5.52
CA ARG A 657 -25.77 11.54 6.68
C ARG A 657 -26.93 10.58 6.50
N ASP A 658 -27.53 10.49 5.29
CA ASP A 658 -28.58 9.52 5.01
C ASP A 658 -28.05 8.09 5.14
N ALA A 659 -26.85 7.82 4.63
CA ALA A 659 -26.19 6.52 4.79
C ALA A 659 -25.87 6.16 6.26
N GLN A 660 -25.57 7.14 7.11
CA GLN A 660 -25.38 6.91 8.54
C GLN A 660 -26.70 6.65 9.27
N ALA A 661 -27.78 7.32 8.85
CA ALA A 661 -29.11 7.17 9.45
C ALA A 661 -29.83 5.89 8.96
N HIS A 662 -29.58 5.46 7.73
CA HIS A 662 -30.26 4.35 7.05
C HIS A 662 -29.27 3.34 6.44
N PRO A 663 -28.40 2.70 7.23
CA PRO A 663 -27.32 1.84 6.74
C PRO A 663 -27.82 0.67 5.87
N GLU A 664 -29.04 0.21 6.06
CA GLU A 664 -29.67 -0.85 5.27
C GLU A 664 -29.92 -0.49 3.80
N ARG A 665 -29.97 0.80 3.47
CA ARG A 665 -30.10 1.29 2.08
C ARG A 665 -28.76 1.40 1.38
N TYR A 666 -27.67 1.37 2.13
CA TYR A 666 -26.32 1.67 1.68
C TYR A 666 -25.33 0.52 1.94
N GLU A 667 -25.80 -0.72 1.89
CA GLU A 667 -24.97 -1.91 2.15
C GLU A 667 -23.73 -2.02 1.26
N ASN A 668 -23.82 -1.50 0.03
CA ASN A 668 -22.74 -1.54 -0.96
C ASN A 668 -22.05 -0.19 -1.17
N LEU A 669 -22.36 0.81 -0.34
CA LEU A 669 -21.67 2.10 -0.40
C LEU A 669 -20.21 1.91 0.04
N GLN A 670 -19.29 2.35 -0.81
CA GLN A 670 -17.86 2.25 -0.53
C GLN A 670 -17.26 3.64 -0.35
N VAL A 671 -16.35 3.76 0.59
CA VAL A 671 -15.56 4.99 0.79
C VAL A 671 -14.08 4.69 0.67
N ARG A 672 -13.33 5.66 0.14
CA ARG A 672 -11.88 5.57 -0.03
C ARG A 672 -11.17 5.93 1.26
N VAL A 673 -10.47 4.99 1.86
CA VAL A 673 -9.74 5.25 3.11
C VAL A 673 -8.35 5.82 2.82
N CYS A 674 -7.43 5.02 2.32
CA CYS A 674 -6.04 5.42 2.06
C CYS A 674 -5.42 4.41 1.09
N GLY A 675 -5.71 4.55 -0.22
CA GLY A 675 -5.29 3.58 -1.22
C GLY A 675 -6.19 2.35 -1.37
N TRP A 676 -7.24 2.21 -0.56
CA TRP A 676 -8.22 1.12 -0.64
C TRP A 676 -9.61 1.59 -0.25
N ASN A 677 -10.62 0.83 -0.66
CA ASN A 677 -12.01 1.07 -0.27
C ASN A 677 -12.42 0.18 0.90
N VAL A 678 -13.31 0.71 1.74
CA VAL A 678 -14.08 -0.05 2.73
C VAL A 678 -15.56 0.22 2.53
N ARG A 679 -16.42 -0.69 2.99
CA ARG A 679 -17.86 -0.40 3.02
C ARG A 679 -18.15 0.64 4.10
N TRP A 680 -19.05 1.56 3.80
CA TRP A 680 -19.46 2.60 4.74
C TRP A 680 -19.91 2.04 6.10
N ASN A 681 -20.68 0.95 6.06
CA ASN A 681 -21.21 0.30 7.25
C ASN A 681 -20.14 -0.42 8.09
N ASP A 682 -18.93 -0.65 7.55
CA ASP A 682 -17.80 -1.24 8.28
C ASP A 682 -16.99 -0.19 9.05
N LEU A 683 -17.25 1.10 8.83
CA LEU A 683 -16.60 2.20 9.54
C LEU A 683 -17.25 2.42 10.91
N SER A 684 -16.43 2.79 11.89
CA SER A 684 -16.94 3.29 13.16
C SER A 684 -17.69 4.61 12.97
N LYS A 685 -18.65 4.91 13.85
CA LYS A 685 -19.40 6.18 13.78
C LYS A 685 -18.50 7.41 13.76
N GLY A 686 -17.42 7.41 14.53
CA GLY A 686 -16.47 8.51 14.54
C GLY A 686 -15.74 8.72 13.22
N GLU A 687 -15.42 7.62 12.49
CA GLU A 687 -14.86 7.70 11.14
C GLU A 687 -15.90 8.21 10.13
N GLN A 688 -17.15 7.74 10.23
CA GLN A 688 -18.26 8.24 9.41
C GLN A 688 -18.46 9.77 9.62
N ASP A 689 -18.49 10.22 10.87
CA ASP A 689 -18.60 11.64 11.22
C ASP A 689 -17.46 12.46 10.61
N THR A 690 -16.28 11.88 10.49
CA THR A 690 -15.12 12.48 9.84
C THR A 690 -15.36 12.72 8.34
N TYR A 691 -15.87 11.73 7.63
CA TYR A 691 -16.21 11.88 6.20
C TYR A 691 -17.34 12.88 5.98
N ILE A 692 -18.35 12.89 6.86
CA ILE A 692 -19.47 13.85 6.79
C ILE A 692 -18.93 15.27 6.94
N ARG A 693 -18.13 15.56 7.99
CA ARG A 693 -17.52 16.89 8.19
C ARG A 693 -16.65 17.31 7.01
N ARG A 694 -15.91 16.39 6.41
CA ARG A 694 -15.10 16.68 5.24
C ARG A 694 -15.97 17.08 4.03
N ALA A 695 -17.07 16.37 3.79
CA ALA A 695 -18.01 16.70 2.73
C ALA A 695 -18.71 18.05 2.96
N GLU A 696 -19.04 18.41 4.23
CA GLU A 696 -19.57 19.72 4.60
C GLU A 696 -18.61 20.86 4.28
N ASN A 697 -17.33 20.67 4.57
CA ASN A 697 -16.32 21.70 4.34
C ASN A 697 -16.08 21.95 2.85
N ILE A 698 -16.17 20.93 2.02
CA ILE A 698 -16.02 21.06 0.56
C ILE A 698 -17.16 21.86 -0.05
N MET A 699 -18.41 21.71 0.45
CA MET A 699 -19.53 22.54 0.00
C MET A 699 -19.31 24.05 0.22
N GLN A 700 -18.48 24.43 1.18
CA GLN A 700 -18.14 25.83 1.45
C GLN A 700 -17.07 26.39 0.50
N ALA A 701 -16.32 25.51 -0.17
CA ALA A 701 -15.24 25.86 -1.10
C ALA A 701 -15.71 25.99 -2.57
N TYR A 702 -16.94 25.57 -2.87
CA TYR A 702 -17.59 25.66 -4.19
C TYR A 702 -18.89 26.48 -4.11
#